data_46365ba712c10df013480f303bd99546
#
_entry.id   46365ba712c10df013480f303bd99546
#
_cell.length_a   1.000
_cell.length_b   1.000
_cell.length_c   1.000
_cell.angle_alpha   90.00
_cell.angle_beta   90.00
_cell.angle_gamma   90.00
#
_symmetry.space_group_name_H-M   'P 1'
#
loop_
_entity.id
_entity.type
_entity.pdbx_description
1 polymer ?
#
loop_
_entity_poly.entity_id
_entity_poly.type
_entity_poly.pdbx_seq_one_letter_code
_entity_poly.pdbx_strand_id
1 'polypeptide(L)'
;MADSKERLFADFTAPTRQEWRDKIEVDLKGADYEKKMVWRTNEGFSMQPFYRKEDVDQLATVNALPGEFPYVRGNKKDNNQWFVRQNIEEVDAKTANAKALDILNKGVNSLGFHVPADQCNKEYLAALLDGICADCVELNFRTCQRHCVELAEALAAYFTEKGYDLAKLQGSINFDPISKMLKKGKDTTPALAFAPALIAALAKLPQYRCINVNADLLNNSGAYVYQELGYALAWGGEYLDELVEAGVPAEEAARRIKFNFGISGVYFMEIAKFRAARMLWAEIVKQYIAPCNPPVGDVKTGGCQTPPAGGPWGAAKMNVCATTSTYNLTLFDSYVNMLRTQTETMSAAIANVDSIVVTPFDVPYEQPTEFAERIARNQQLLLKEECHFDKLVDVSGGSYFVEELTVAIAQQAWKLFLAVEEEGGFLAAVKAGKIQEAINSTDAARHANVGKRKEFLLGTNQFPNFTEKSEGKEPVDGCVCCCSTATHPTCEEPAFPALKTSRLASDFEALRLTTEKAAKQPIAFMLTIGNLAMRQARAQFSCNFLAAAGYKVIDNLGFPTVEEGVEAAVKAGADIVVLCSSDDEYAEYGIPAFNALKAADPKAIFIIAGAPACSEDLKAAGIENFIHVRVDQLKTLKELNQKLGI
;
A
#
# COMPACT_ATOMS: atom_id res chain seq x y z
N MET A 1 -30.54 35.95 31.69
CA MET A 1 -29.42 36.79 31.21
C MET A 1 -28.45 35.85 30.55
N ALA A 2 -28.35 35.88 29.24
CA ALA A 2 -27.36 35.07 28.52
C ALA A 2 -26.04 35.82 28.64
N ASP A 3 -25.11 35.26 29.39
CA ASP A 3 -23.72 35.73 29.40
C ASP A 3 -23.22 35.75 27.96
N SER A 4 -22.90 36.94 27.46
CA SER A 4 -22.16 37.08 26.22
C SER A 4 -20.82 36.38 26.44
N LYS A 5 -20.66 35.19 25.90
CA LYS A 5 -19.35 34.49 25.88
C LYS A 5 -18.38 35.41 25.16
N GLU A 6 -17.52 36.08 25.92
CA GLU A 6 -16.38 36.81 25.37
C GLU A 6 -15.60 35.88 24.44
N ARG A 7 -15.41 36.33 23.19
CA ARG A 7 -14.61 35.51 22.24
C ARG A 7 -13.18 35.46 22.75
N LEU A 8 -12.67 34.24 22.97
CA LEU A 8 -11.26 34.04 23.25
C LEU A 8 -10.44 34.68 22.11
N PHE A 9 -9.37 35.38 22.49
CA PHE A 9 -8.47 36.06 21.55
C PHE A 9 -9.13 37.23 20.77
N ALA A 10 -10.16 37.89 21.32
CA ALA A 10 -10.81 39.05 20.69
C ALA A 10 -9.84 40.21 20.42
N ASP A 11 -8.75 40.29 21.20
CA ASP A 11 -7.71 41.32 21.08
C ASP A 11 -6.72 41.06 19.91
N PHE A 12 -6.82 39.91 19.28
CA PHE A 12 -5.94 39.56 18.15
C PHE A 12 -6.72 39.59 16.83
N THR A 13 -6.22 40.38 15.88
CA THR A 13 -6.77 40.38 14.53
C THR A 13 -6.29 39.11 13.79
N ALA A 14 -7.22 38.31 13.28
CA ALA A 14 -6.85 37.16 12.46
C ALA A 14 -6.18 37.66 11.16
N PRO A 15 -4.96 37.20 10.84
CA PRO A 15 -4.31 37.59 9.61
C PRO A 15 -5.11 37.08 8.40
N THR A 16 -5.16 37.87 7.35
CA THR A 16 -5.75 37.46 6.06
C THR A 16 -4.86 36.45 5.36
N ARG A 17 -5.41 35.74 4.36
CA ARG A 17 -4.62 34.84 3.50
C ARG A 17 -3.48 35.58 2.81
N GLN A 18 -3.73 36.81 2.36
CA GLN A 18 -2.73 37.61 1.66
C GLN A 18 -1.57 37.99 2.58
N GLU A 19 -1.87 38.55 3.77
CA GLU A 19 -0.84 38.90 4.76
C GLU A 19 0.02 37.70 5.15
N TRP A 20 -0.59 36.53 5.27
CA TRP A 20 0.13 35.30 5.57
C TRP A 20 1.03 34.87 4.37
N ARG A 21 0.53 34.98 3.14
CA ARG A 21 1.28 34.68 1.91
C ARG A 21 2.48 35.63 1.76
N ASP A 22 2.26 36.92 1.94
CA ASP A 22 3.30 37.95 1.87
C ASP A 22 4.42 37.66 2.87
N LYS A 23 4.04 37.24 4.10
CA LYS A 23 5.02 36.88 5.14
C LYS A 23 5.87 35.68 4.71
N ILE A 24 5.26 34.65 4.16
CA ILE A 24 6.00 33.47 3.64
C ILE A 24 6.97 33.89 2.53
N GLU A 25 6.54 34.71 1.58
CA GLU A 25 7.41 35.15 0.48
C GLU A 25 8.63 35.90 0.98
N VAL A 26 8.45 36.75 2.01
CA VAL A 26 9.56 37.42 2.70
C VAL A 26 10.50 36.38 3.36
N ASP A 27 9.96 35.41 4.07
CA ASP A 27 10.76 34.39 4.79
C ASP A 27 11.47 33.43 3.83
N LEU A 28 10.91 33.19 2.64
CA LEU A 28 11.53 32.41 1.58
C LEU A 28 12.72 33.12 0.88
N LYS A 29 12.93 34.43 1.17
CA LYS A 29 14.07 35.21 0.63
C LYS A 29 14.20 35.12 -0.90
N GLY A 30 13.10 35.18 -1.60
CA GLY A 30 13.05 35.11 -3.07
C GLY A 30 13.03 33.68 -3.66
N ALA A 31 12.96 32.64 -2.83
CA ALA A 31 12.74 31.29 -3.33
C ALA A 31 11.26 31.12 -3.75
N ASP A 32 11.05 30.40 -4.85
CA ASP A 32 9.73 30.14 -5.42
C ASP A 32 8.88 29.29 -4.44
N TYR A 33 7.71 29.80 -4.09
CA TYR A 33 6.77 29.17 -3.16
C TYR A 33 6.30 27.80 -3.68
N GLU A 34 5.91 27.70 -4.95
CA GLU A 34 5.38 26.46 -5.54
C GLU A 34 6.42 25.33 -5.55
N LYS A 35 7.71 25.68 -5.65
CA LYS A 35 8.81 24.72 -5.60
C LYS A 35 9.20 24.31 -4.19
N LYS A 36 9.02 25.19 -3.21
CA LYS A 36 9.53 24.98 -1.85
C LYS A 36 8.47 24.45 -0.88
N MET A 37 7.23 24.89 -1.04
CA MET A 37 6.16 24.70 -0.06
C MET A 37 5.08 23.73 -0.56
N VAL A 38 4.81 23.68 -1.86
CA VAL A 38 3.73 22.86 -2.41
C VAL A 38 4.21 21.42 -2.65
N TRP A 39 3.52 20.48 -2.05
CA TRP A 39 3.79 19.05 -2.26
C TRP A 39 3.13 18.57 -3.55
N ARG A 40 3.94 18.26 -4.54
CA ARG A 40 3.51 17.58 -5.77
C ARG A 40 3.42 16.09 -5.50
N THR A 41 2.22 15.59 -5.42
CA THR A 41 1.96 14.18 -5.13
C THR A 41 2.18 13.30 -6.36
N ASN A 42 2.38 12.01 -6.15
CA ASN A 42 2.38 11.03 -7.23
C ASN A 42 0.96 10.69 -7.73
N GLU A 43 -0.07 11.22 -7.05
CA GLU A 43 -1.49 10.99 -7.34
C GLU A 43 -2.04 11.92 -8.45
N GLY A 44 -1.19 12.74 -9.07
CA GLY A 44 -1.56 13.63 -10.18
C GLY A 44 -2.16 14.98 -9.75
N PHE A 45 -2.10 15.34 -8.47
CA PHE A 45 -2.47 16.64 -7.93
C PHE A 45 -1.43 17.18 -6.96
N SER A 46 -1.55 18.44 -6.57
CA SER A 46 -0.66 19.10 -5.64
C SER A 46 -1.40 19.52 -4.39
N MET A 47 -0.73 19.41 -3.22
CA MET A 47 -1.27 19.78 -1.92
C MET A 47 -0.55 21.01 -1.37
N GLN A 48 -1.32 21.94 -0.83
CA GLN A 48 -0.78 23.11 -0.14
C GLN A 48 -0.19 22.70 1.23
N PRO A 49 0.79 23.44 1.76
CA PRO A 49 1.39 23.12 3.06
C PRO A 49 0.41 23.34 4.22
N PHE A 50 -0.67 24.11 4.02
CA PHE A 50 -1.73 24.36 4.99
C PHE A 50 -3.03 24.74 4.28
N TYR A 51 -4.14 24.54 4.98
CA TYR A 51 -5.48 24.91 4.55
C TYR A 51 -6.17 25.71 5.62
N ARG A 52 -7.11 26.57 5.23
CA ARG A 52 -7.92 27.43 6.10
C ARG A 52 -9.38 27.03 6.00
N LYS A 53 -10.19 27.57 6.91
CA LYS A 53 -11.63 27.33 6.93
C LYS A 53 -12.31 27.67 5.59
N GLU A 54 -11.91 28.78 4.98
CA GLU A 54 -12.45 29.22 3.69
C GLU A 54 -12.19 28.25 2.51
N ASP A 55 -11.16 27.38 2.62
CA ASP A 55 -10.88 26.35 1.61
C ASP A 55 -11.90 25.22 1.69
N VAL A 56 -12.26 24.84 2.92
CA VAL A 56 -13.11 23.67 3.17
C VAL A 56 -14.59 23.96 3.29
N ASP A 57 -14.99 25.22 3.58
CA ASP A 57 -16.39 25.60 3.76
C ASP A 57 -17.27 25.31 2.53
N GLN A 58 -16.67 25.17 1.34
CA GLN A 58 -17.36 24.88 0.09
C GLN A 58 -17.44 23.37 -0.21
N LEU A 59 -16.73 22.54 0.54
CA LEU A 59 -16.70 21.10 0.31
C LEU A 59 -17.98 20.44 0.84
N ALA A 60 -18.65 19.64 0.00
CA ALA A 60 -19.87 18.94 0.37
C ALA A 60 -19.66 17.91 1.50
N THR A 61 -18.42 17.46 1.72
CA THR A 61 -18.04 16.45 2.71
C THR A 61 -18.05 16.97 4.14
N VAL A 62 -17.81 18.27 4.35
CA VAL A 62 -17.60 18.88 5.69
C VAL A 62 -18.85 18.81 6.57
N ASN A 63 -20.04 18.91 5.98
CA ASN A 63 -21.31 18.89 6.71
C ASN A 63 -21.93 17.48 6.81
N ALA A 64 -21.29 16.45 6.24
CA ALA A 64 -21.76 15.07 6.36
C ALA A 64 -21.65 14.59 7.81
N LEU A 65 -22.55 13.69 8.22
CA LEU A 65 -22.54 13.07 9.54
C LEU A 65 -22.10 11.59 9.44
N PRO A 66 -21.43 11.05 10.47
CA PRO A 66 -21.06 9.64 10.52
C PRO A 66 -22.29 8.73 10.38
N GLY A 67 -22.16 7.67 9.57
CA GLY A 67 -23.21 6.69 9.32
C GLY A 67 -24.36 7.19 8.46
N GLU A 68 -24.28 8.39 7.89
CA GLU A 68 -25.27 8.97 6.98
C GLU A 68 -24.74 9.03 5.55
N PHE A 69 -25.68 8.91 4.59
CA PHE A 69 -25.35 9.02 3.16
C PHE A 69 -24.67 10.37 2.86
N PRO A 70 -23.62 10.42 2.06
CA PRO A 70 -22.99 9.35 1.28
C PRO A 70 -21.86 8.56 2.00
N TYR A 71 -21.88 8.46 3.30
CA TYR A 71 -21.00 7.66 4.15
C TYR A 71 -19.51 8.09 4.12
N VAL A 72 -19.22 9.29 3.68
CA VAL A 72 -17.85 9.82 3.64
C VAL A 72 -17.17 9.77 5.02
N ARG A 73 -17.95 9.96 6.08
CA ARG A 73 -17.47 9.93 7.46
C ARG A 73 -17.62 8.57 8.16
N GLY A 74 -17.80 7.51 7.38
CA GLY A 74 -17.90 6.14 7.87
C GLY A 74 -19.31 5.56 7.87
N ASN A 75 -19.37 4.23 7.95
CA ASN A 75 -20.63 3.48 7.97
C ASN A 75 -21.28 3.44 9.36
N LYS A 76 -20.52 3.70 10.42
CA LYS A 76 -20.89 3.56 11.83
C LYS A 76 -21.20 4.93 12.44
N LYS A 77 -22.13 4.97 13.41
CA LYS A 77 -22.57 6.22 14.08
C LYS A 77 -21.95 6.39 15.47
N ASP A 78 -21.80 5.31 16.22
CA ASP A 78 -21.58 5.34 17.67
C ASP A 78 -20.20 4.87 18.11
N ASN A 79 -19.47 4.17 17.23
CA ASN A 79 -18.18 3.58 17.55
C ASN A 79 -17.36 3.35 16.27
N ASN A 80 -16.11 2.96 16.44
CA ASN A 80 -15.22 2.58 15.34
C ASN A 80 -14.74 1.13 15.51
N GLN A 81 -15.58 0.22 15.98
CA GLN A 81 -15.22 -1.18 16.10
C GLN A 81 -14.93 -1.78 14.73
N TRP A 82 -13.78 -2.42 14.57
CA TRP A 82 -13.42 -3.22 13.40
C TRP A 82 -13.14 -4.65 13.80
N PHE A 83 -13.25 -5.56 12.86
CA PHE A 83 -12.87 -6.94 13.02
C PHE A 83 -11.34 -7.09 12.93
N VAL A 84 -10.74 -7.64 13.98
CA VAL A 84 -9.33 -8.06 13.98
C VAL A 84 -9.26 -9.39 13.24
N ARG A 85 -8.90 -9.34 11.96
CA ARG A 85 -8.91 -10.50 11.07
C ARG A 85 -7.53 -11.12 10.94
N GLN A 86 -7.48 -12.45 11.05
CA GLN A 86 -6.32 -13.25 10.71
C GLN A 86 -6.71 -14.37 9.75
N ASN A 87 -5.94 -14.53 8.67
CA ASN A 87 -6.12 -15.61 7.72
C ASN A 87 -5.34 -16.85 8.17
N ILE A 88 -5.90 -18.02 7.94
CA ILE A 88 -5.38 -19.34 8.27
C ILE A 88 -5.13 -20.06 6.95
N GLU A 89 -3.88 -20.40 6.67
CA GLU A 89 -3.46 -20.99 5.40
C GLU A 89 -3.44 -22.53 5.45
N GLU A 90 -3.50 -23.11 6.63
CA GLU A 90 -3.61 -24.53 6.87
C GLU A 90 -4.87 -25.09 6.20
N VAL A 91 -4.72 -26.15 5.40
CA VAL A 91 -5.83 -26.76 4.65
C VAL A 91 -6.38 -28.01 5.31
N ASP A 92 -5.69 -28.61 6.27
CA ASP A 92 -6.24 -29.69 7.09
C ASP A 92 -7.22 -29.11 8.12
N ALA A 93 -8.46 -29.59 8.11
CA ALA A 93 -9.54 -28.99 8.92
C ALA A 93 -9.23 -28.98 10.43
N LYS A 94 -8.60 -30.03 10.96
CA LYS A 94 -8.30 -30.12 12.39
C LYS A 94 -7.16 -29.19 12.79
N THR A 95 -6.14 -29.11 11.98
CA THR A 95 -4.99 -28.22 12.19
C THR A 95 -5.44 -26.76 12.09
N ALA A 96 -6.24 -26.43 11.07
CA ALA A 96 -6.82 -25.09 10.91
C ALA A 96 -7.75 -24.72 12.08
N ASN A 97 -8.58 -25.65 12.55
CA ASN A 97 -9.45 -25.45 13.71
C ASN A 97 -8.64 -25.20 14.99
N ALA A 98 -7.62 -26.02 15.26
CA ALA A 98 -6.77 -25.84 16.45
C ALA A 98 -6.09 -24.45 16.45
N LYS A 99 -5.57 -23.99 15.30
CA LYS A 99 -5.02 -22.64 15.15
C LYS A 99 -6.11 -21.57 15.33
N ALA A 100 -7.30 -21.78 14.76
CA ALA A 100 -8.41 -20.85 14.89
C ALA A 100 -8.81 -20.64 16.35
N LEU A 101 -9.00 -21.72 17.11
CA LEU A 101 -9.33 -21.65 18.54
C LEU A 101 -8.24 -20.96 19.37
N ASP A 102 -6.97 -21.22 19.05
CA ASP A 102 -5.83 -20.57 19.70
C ASP A 102 -5.83 -19.06 19.48
N ILE A 103 -5.98 -18.60 18.21
CA ILE A 103 -5.93 -17.17 17.90
C ILE A 103 -7.19 -16.40 18.32
N LEU A 104 -8.36 -17.06 18.37
CA LEU A 104 -9.58 -16.48 18.95
C LEU A 104 -9.37 -16.16 20.45
N ASN A 105 -8.74 -17.06 21.21
CA ASN A 105 -8.38 -16.80 22.60
C ASN A 105 -7.33 -15.70 22.77
N LYS A 106 -6.68 -15.28 21.68
CA LYS A 106 -5.66 -14.22 21.65
C LYS A 106 -6.19 -12.90 21.05
N GLY A 107 -7.51 -12.71 21.00
CA GLY A 107 -8.16 -11.44 20.63
C GLY A 107 -8.54 -11.27 19.14
N VAL A 108 -8.34 -12.29 18.31
CA VAL A 108 -8.90 -12.31 16.95
C VAL A 108 -10.41 -12.51 17.04
N ASN A 109 -11.18 -11.82 16.20
CA ASN A 109 -12.64 -11.96 16.11
C ASN A 109 -13.15 -12.05 14.66
N SER A 110 -12.23 -12.22 13.71
CA SER A 110 -12.53 -12.53 12.31
C SER A 110 -11.51 -13.52 11.76
N LEU A 111 -11.99 -14.62 11.23
CA LEU A 111 -11.18 -15.71 10.70
C LEU A 111 -11.30 -15.80 9.18
N GLY A 112 -10.19 -16.01 8.50
CA GLY A 112 -10.17 -16.33 7.07
C GLY A 112 -9.65 -17.76 6.86
N PHE A 113 -10.44 -18.61 6.20
CA PHE A 113 -10.07 -20.01 5.92
C PHE A 113 -9.88 -20.27 4.43
N HIS A 114 -8.93 -21.12 4.12
CA HIS A 114 -8.79 -21.72 2.79
C HIS A 114 -9.41 -23.12 2.80
N VAL A 115 -10.52 -23.30 2.07
CA VAL A 115 -11.21 -24.58 1.91
C VAL A 115 -10.76 -25.21 0.59
N PRO A 116 -10.15 -26.43 0.60
CA PRO A 116 -9.84 -27.13 -0.63
C PRO A 116 -11.08 -27.41 -1.48
N ALA A 117 -10.92 -27.39 -2.81
CA ALA A 117 -12.03 -27.51 -3.75
C ALA A 117 -12.84 -28.81 -3.60
N ASP A 118 -12.18 -29.89 -3.27
CA ASP A 118 -12.73 -31.22 -3.03
C ASP A 118 -13.31 -31.41 -1.62
N GLN A 119 -13.18 -30.40 -0.74
CA GLN A 119 -13.64 -30.41 0.64
C GLN A 119 -14.77 -29.42 0.92
N CYS A 120 -15.44 -28.91 -0.12
CA CYS A 120 -16.58 -28.00 0.02
C CYS A 120 -17.84 -28.75 0.48
N ASN A 121 -17.76 -29.45 1.62
CA ASN A 121 -18.82 -30.28 2.18
C ASN A 121 -19.00 -30.04 3.68
N LYS A 122 -20.10 -30.52 4.20
CA LYS A 122 -20.52 -30.32 5.59
C LYS A 122 -19.61 -31.01 6.61
N GLU A 123 -19.08 -32.16 6.27
CA GLU A 123 -18.20 -32.95 7.13
C GLU A 123 -16.89 -32.20 7.40
N TYR A 124 -16.29 -31.62 6.36
CA TYR A 124 -15.12 -30.78 6.49
C TYR A 124 -15.41 -29.53 7.32
N LEU A 125 -16.53 -28.85 7.04
CA LEU A 125 -16.95 -27.66 7.81
C LEU A 125 -17.22 -27.98 9.28
N ALA A 126 -17.80 -29.14 9.57
CA ALA A 126 -18.04 -29.57 10.95
C ALA A 126 -16.72 -29.77 11.73
N ALA A 127 -15.68 -30.29 11.06
CA ALA A 127 -14.36 -30.43 11.67
C ALA A 127 -13.63 -29.08 11.76
N LEU A 128 -13.75 -28.22 10.75
CA LEU A 128 -13.09 -26.90 10.69
C LEU A 128 -13.65 -25.93 11.74
N LEU A 129 -14.97 -25.96 11.95
CA LEU A 129 -15.69 -24.99 12.81
C LEU A 129 -16.05 -25.57 14.20
N ASP A 130 -15.50 -26.73 14.55
CA ASP A 130 -15.80 -27.36 15.86
C ASP A 130 -15.34 -26.44 17.00
N GLY A 131 -16.23 -26.21 17.96
CA GLY A 131 -15.98 -25.33 19.11
C GLY A 131 -15.91 -23.83 18.80
N ILE A 132 -16.07 -23.39 17.56
CA ILE A 132 -16.12 -21.97 17.18
C ILE A 132 -17.54 -21.45 17.30
N CYS A 133 -17.74 -20.37 18.08
CA CYS A 133 -19.02 -19.68 18.22
C CYS A 133 -19.23 -18.74 17.01
N ALA A 134 -19.98 -19.22 16.00
CA ALA A 134 -20.18 -18.46 14.75
C ALA A 134 -20.96 -17.15 14.95
N ASP A 135 -21.74 -16.99 16.02
CA ASP A 135 -22.47 -15.77 16.36
C ASP A 135 -21.54 -14.63 16.81
N CYS A 136 -20.34 -14.98 17.28
CA CYS A 136 -19.38 -14.04 17.87
C CYS A 136 -18.21 -13.71 16.95
N VAL A 137 -18.04 -14.46 15.85
CA VAL A 137 -16.87 -14.41 14.98
C VAL A 137 -17.30 -14.19 13.52
N GLU A 138 -16.67 -13.23 12.84
CA GLU A 138 -16.82 -13.10 11.40
C GLU A 138 -16.03 -14.23 10.70
N LEU A 139 -16.72 -15.05 9.88
CA LEU A 139 -16.16 -16.22 9.23
C LEU A 139 -16.03 -16.00 7.72
N ASN A 140 -14.81 -15.94 7.23
CA ASN A 140 -14.51 -15.67 5.82
C ASN A 140 -13.86 -16.90 5.19
N PHE A 141 -14.32 -17.26 3.99
CA PHE A 141 -13.87 -18.46 3.30
C PHE A 141 -13.35 -18.14 1.91
N ARG A 142 -12.32 -18.83 1.47
CA ARG A 142 -11.90 -18.84 0.07
C ARG A 142 -11.77 -20.29 -0.42
N THR A 143 -12.18 -20.50 -1.65
CA THR A 143 -12.04 -21.79 -2.37
C THR A 143 -11.87 -21.54 -3.87
N CYS A 144 -11.83 -22.60 -4.67
CA CYS A 144 -11.89 -22.46 -6.11
C CYS A 144 -13.24 -21.87 -6.55
N GLN A 145 -13.21 -20.90 -7.48
CA GLN A 145 -14.40 -20.17 -7.94
C GLN A 145 -15.58 -21.08 -8.35
N ARG A 146 -15.27 -22.25 -8.92
CA ARG A 146 -16.28 -23.24 -9.37
C ARG A 146 -17.02 -23.93 -8.22
N HIS A 147 -16.41 -23.94 -7.04
CA HIS A 147 -16.94 -24.62 -5.84
C HIS A 147 -17.51 -23.67 -4.79
N CYS A 148 -17.61 -22.35 -5.11
CA CYS A 148 -18.15 -21.37 -4.18
C CYS A 148 -19.63 -21.61 -3.89
N VAL A 149 -20.43 -22.08 -4.85
CA VAL A 149 -21.85 -22.41 -4.67
C VAL A 149 -22.01 -23.59 -3.72
N GLU A 150 -21.28 -24.69 -3.97
CA GLU A 150 -21.27 -25.88 -3.11
C GLU A 150 -20.87 -25.53 -1.68
N LEU A 151 -19.84 -24.68 -1.51
CA LEU A 151 -19.42 -24.21 -0.20
C LEU A 151 -20.50 -23.38 0.50
N ALA A 152 -21.22 -22.51 -0.24
CA ALA A 152 -22.29 -21.70 0.29
C ALA A 152 -23.47 -22.56 0.78
N GLU A 153 -23.85 -23.57 -0.01
CA GLU A 153 -24.90 -24.53 0.37
C GLU A 153 -24.50 -25.34 1.61
N ALA A 154 -23.26 -25.82 1.65
CA ALA A 154 -22.73 -26.57 2.80
C ALA A 154 -22.71 -25.71 4.08
N LEU A 155 -22.30 -24.43 4.00
CA LEU A 155 -22.31 -23.50 5.11
C LEU A 155 -23.75 -23.23 5.61
N ALA A 156 -24.69 -22.95 4.71
CA ALA A 156 -26.07 -22.70 5.07
C ALA A 156 -26.71 -23.94 5.74
N ALA A 157 -26.42 -25.14 5.24
CA ALA A 157 -26.86 -26.39 5.83
C ALA A 157 -26.24 -26.64 7.22
N TYR A 158 -24.93 -26.46 7.36
CA TYR A 158 -24.20 -26.62 8.62
C TYR A 158 -24.75 -25.69 9.71
N PHE A 159 -24.88 -24.39 9.43
CA PHE A 159 -25.37 -23.42 10.42
C PHE A 159 -26.84 -23.67 10.79
N THR A 160 -27.66 -24.10 9.83
CA THR A 160 -29.06 -24.46 10.09
C THR A 160 -29.17 -25.67 11.05
N GLU A 161 -28.32 -26.69 10.82
CA GLU A 161 -28.33 -27.91 11.66
C GLU A 161 -27.81 -27.61 13.08
N LYS A 162 -26.82 -26.73 13.20
CA LYS A 162 -26.29 -26.28 14.50
C LYS A 162 -27.26 -25.36 15.26
N GLY A 163 -28.34 -24.89 14.61
CA GLY A 163 -29.36 -24.06 15.24
C GLY A 163 -28.98 -22.61 15.46
N TYR A 164 -28.01 -22.09 14.69
CA TYR A 164 -27.63 -20.67 14.74
C TYR A 164 -28.73 -19.75 14.19
N ASP A 165 -28.79 -18.52 14.72
CA ASP A 165 -29.60 -17.46 14.12
C ASP A 165 -28.90 -16.95 12.82
N LEU A 166 -29.31 -17.50 11.69
CA LEU A 166 -28.71 -17.24 10.38
C LEU A 166 -28.69 -15.75 9.99
N ALA A 167 -29.62 -14.96 10.54
CA ALA A 167 -29.70 -13.52 10.27
C ALA A 167 -28.56 -12.72 10.95
N LYS A 168 -27.93 -13.28 11.97
CA LYS A 168 -26.84 -12.63 12.72
C LYS A 168 -25.45 -13.02 12.25
N LEU A 169 -25.33 -14.15 11.56
CA LEU A 169 -24.02 -14.66 11.14
C LEU A 169 -23.39 -13.76 10.10
N GLN A 170 -22.15 -13.35 10.37
CA GLN A 170 -21.37 -12.46 9.50
C GLN A 170 -20.19 -13.20 8.88
N GLY A 171 -19.92 -12.89 7.62
CA GLY A 171 -18.79 -13.49 6.94
C GLY A 171 -18.76 -13.20 5.44
N SER A 172 -17.88 -13.94 4.76
CA SER A 172 -17.80 -13.85 3.29
C SER A 172 -17.30 -15.13 2.65
N ILE A 173 -17.67 -15.32 1.38
CA ILE A 173 -17.02 -16.28 0.48
C ILE A 173 -16.33 -15.46 -0.61
N ASN A 174 -15.02 -15.66 -0.78
CA ASN A 174 -14.25 -14.90 -1.77
C ASN A 174 -14.49 -15.45 -3.18
N PHE A 175 -15.48 -14.87 -3.87
CA PHE A 175 -15.71 -15.11 -5.28
C PHE A 175 -15.34 -13.87 -6.08
N ASP A 176 -14.31 -13.98 -6.91
CA ASP A 176 -13.76 -12.90 -7.73
C ASP A 176 -13.07 -13.48 -8.98
N PRO A 177 -13.81 -13.77 -10.04
CA PRO A 177 -13.24 -14.26 -11.29
C PRO A 177 -12.28 -13.26 -11.95
N ILE A 178 -12.57 -11.95 -11.90
CA ILE A 178 -11.78 -10.92 -12.57
C ILE A 178 -10.37 -10.81 -11.97
N SER A 179 -10.21 -10.95 -10.64
CA SER A 179 -8.90 -10.97 -9.99
C SER A 179 -7.97 -12.03 -10.59
N LYS A 180 -8.53 -13.17 -10.98
CA LYS A 180 -7.78 -14.26 -11.61
C LYS A 180 -7.34 -13.91 -13.03
N MET A 181 -8.16 -13.14 -13.76
CA MET A 181 -7.81 -12.61 -15.07
C MET A 181 -6.60 -11.67 -14.96
N LEU A 182 -6.69 -10.70 -14.05
CA LEU A 182 -5.61 -9.74 -13.78
C LEU A 182 -4.31 -10.43 -13.34
N LYS A 183 -4.40 -11.45 -12.48
CA LYS A 183 -3.23 -12.12 -11.89
C LYS A 183 -2.56 -13.12 -12.83
N LYS A 184 -3.33 -13.80 -13.70
CA LYS A 184 -2.84 -14.94 -14.50
C LYS A 184 -2.99 -14.76 -16.01
N GLY A 185 -3.66 -13.71 -16.47
CA GLY A 185 -3.96 -13.51 -17.89
C GLY A 185 -4.88 -14.56 -18.49
N LYS A 186 -5.63 -15.32 -17.67
CA LYS A 186 -6.55 -16.37 -18.13
C LYS A 186 -7.98 -15.88 -18.15
N ASP A 187 -8.73 -16.15 -19.21
CA ASP A 187 -10.15 -15.80 -19.27
C ASP A 187 -10.97 -16.66 -18.30
N THR A 188 -11.51 -16.01 -17.29
CA THR A 188 -12.40 -16.59 -16.28
C THR A 188 -13.83 -16.04 -16.36
N THR A 189 -14.16 -15.31 -17.41
CA THR A 189 -15.53 -14.78 -17.66
C THR A 189 -16.63 -15.82 -17.48
N PRO A 190 -16.46 -17.10 -17.95
CA PRO A 190 -17.52 -18.09 -17.75
C PRO A 190 -17.87 -18.36 -16.28
N ALA A 191 -16.98 -18.03 -15.35
CA ALA A 191 -17.28 -18.21 -13.93
C ALA A 191 -18.27 -17.16 -13.40
N LEU A 192 -18.44 -16.01 -14.04
CA LEU A 192 -19.43 -14.99 -13.65
C LEU A 192 -20.85 -15.56 -13.60
N ALA A 193 -21.15 -16.51 -14.47
CA ALA A 193 -22.46 -17.19 -14.48
C ALA A 193 -22.83 -17.91 -13.16
N PHE A 194 -21.85 -18.16 -12.28
CA PHE A 194 -22.14 -18.75 -10.95
C PHE A 194 -22.58 -17.71 -9.91
N ALA A 195 -22.40 -16.42 -10.14
CA ALA A 195 -22.66 -15.38 -9.15
C ALA A 195 -24.13 -15.33 -8.68
N PRO A 196 -25.18 -15.38 -9.56
CA PRO A 196 -26.56 -15.41 -9.12
C PRO A 196 -26.90 -16.64 -8.30
N ALA A 197 -26.40 -17.83 -8.68
CA ALA A 197 -26.60 -19.07 -7.93
C ALA A 197 -25.93 -19.00 -6.54
N LEU A 198 -24.76 -18.39 -6.44
CA LEU A 198 -24.06 -18.17 -5.18
C LEU A 198 -24.86 -17.26 -4.24
N ILE A 199 -25.42 -16.17 -4.76
CA ILE A 199 -26.29 -15.27 -3.99
C ILE A 199 -27.54 -16.02 -3.51
N ALA A 200 -28.17 -16.83 -4.37
CA ALA A 200 -29.33 -17.63 -4.02
C ALA A 200 -29.03 -18.68 -2.93
N ALA A 201 -27.86 -19.34 -3.00
CA ALA A 201 -27.42 -20.29 -1.97
C ALA A 201 -27.25 -19.62 -0.59
N LEU A 202 -26.85 -18.34 -0.57
CA LEU A 202 -26.68 -17.54 0.64
C LEU A 202 -27.95 -16.73 1.05
N ALA A 203 -29.12 -16.98 0.44
CA ALA A 203 -30.34 -16.22 0.76
C ALA A 203 -30.71 -16.27 2.25
N LYS A 204 -30.43 -17.40 2.93
CA LYS A 204 -30.67 -17.57 4.38
C LYS A 204 -29.62 -16.88 5.26
N LEU A 205 -28.51 -16.43 4.70
CA LEU A 205 -27.39 -15.76 5.37
C LEU A 205 -27.27 -14.30 4.88
N PRO A 206 -28.19 -13.41 5.28
CA PRO A 206 -28.32 -12.07 4.68
C PRO A 206 -27.09 -11.17 4.93
N GLN A 207 -26.29 -11.45 5.93
CA GLN A 207 -25.08 -10.68 6.24
C GLN A 207 -23.79 -11.28 5.63
N TYR A 208 -23.88 -12.41 4.93
CA TYR A 208 -22.75 -12.95 4.18
C TYR A 208 -22.58 -12.22 2.85
N ARG A 209 -21.34 -11.85 2.57
CA ARG A 209 -20.92 -11.29 1.28
C ARG A 209 -20.25 -12.34 0.44
N CYS A 210 -20.47 -12.29 -0.86
CA CYS A 210 -19.96 -13.36 -1.72
C CYS A 210 -19.38 -12.87 -3.05
N ILE A 211 -19.49 -11.60 -3.34
CA ILE A 211 -18.87 -10.99 -4.52
C ILE A 211 -17.76 -10.10 -4.03
N ASN A 212 -16.51 -10.39 -4.42
CA ASN A 212 -15.36 -9.67 -3.90
C ASN A 212 -14.67 -8.86 -4.98
N VAL A 213 -14.27 -7.66 -4.63
CA VAL A 213 -13.37 -6.82 -5.39
C VAL A 213 -12.02 -6.84 -4.66
N ASN A 214 -11.08 -7.68 -5.13
CA ASN A 214 -9.77 -7.83 -4.51
C ASN A 214 -8.80 -6.76 -5.04
N ALA A 215 -9.08 -5.49 -4.75
CA ALA A 215 -8.31 -4.34 -5.19
C ALA A 215 -6.92 -4.27 -4.52
N ASP A 216 -6.71 -4.96 -3.40
CA ASP A 216 -5.40 -5.18 -2.80
C ASP A 216 -4.38 -5.76 -3.79
N LEU A 217 -4.83 -6.51 -4.78
CA LEU A 217 -3.99 -6.96 -5.89
C LEU A 217 -3.39 -5.80 -6.68
N LEU A 218 -4.16 -4.75 -6.95
CA LEU A 218 -3.68 -3.56 -7.67
C LEU A 218 -2.64 -2.81 -6.84
N ASN A 219 -2.90 -2.64 -5.54
CA ASN A 219 -1.98 -2.04 -4.60
C ASN A 219 -0.65 -2.80 -4.55
N ASN A 220 -0.71 -4.12 -4.39
CA ASN A 220 0.46 -5.01 -4.36
C ASN A 220 1.17 -5.15 -5.72
N SER A 221 0.59 -4.59 -6.78
CA SER A 221 1.19 -4.48 -8.12
C SER A 221 1.72 -3.07 -8.42
N GLY A 222 1.80 -2.21 -7.41
CA GLY A 222 2.41 -0.88 -7.51
C GLY A 222 1.46 0.28 -7.87
N ALA A 223 0.14 0.06 -7.91
CA ALA A 223 -0.84 1.12 -8.14
C ALA A 223 -0.70 2.26 -7.14
N TYR A 224 -0.90 3.50 -7.60
CA TYR A 224 -1.13 4.64 -6.72
C TYR A 224 -2.53 4.56 -6.09
N VAL A 225 -2.75 5.33 -5.03
CA VAL A 225 -3.99 5.32 -4.23
C VAL A 225 -5.23 5.61 -5.09
N TYR A 226 -5.17 6.64 -5.96
CA TYR A 226 -6.29 6.97 -6.84
C TYR A 226 -6.57 5.90 -7.91
N GLN A 227 -5.52 5.20 -8.38
CA GLN A 227 -5.65 4.10 -9.35
C GLN A 227 -6.33 2.90 -8.71
N GLU A 228 -5.86 2.47 -7.53
CA GLU A 228 -6.50 1.40 -6.78
C GLU A 228 -7.98 1.70 -6.57
N LEU A 229 -8.31 2.92 -6.11
CA LEU A 229 -9.69 3.32 -5.86
C LEU A 229 -10.53 3.40 -7.14
N GLY A 230 -10.06 4.08 -8.18
CA GLY A 230 -10.80 4.26 -9.42
C GLY A 230 -11.10 2.92 -10.12
N TYR A 231 -10.11 2.05 -10.18
CA TYR A 231 -10.29 0.71 -10.74
C TYR A 231 -11.13 -0.20 -9.85
N ALA A 232 -11.03 -0.10 -8.52
CA ALA A 232 -11.90 -0.85 -7.62
C ALA A 232 -13.38 -0.46 -7.76
N LEU A 233 -13.67 0.82 -7.97
CA LEU A 233 -15.04 1.30 -8.22
C LEU A 233 -15.59 0.77 -9.55
N ALA A 234 -14.79 0.83 -10.63
CA ALA A 234 -15.18 0.27 -11.92
C ALA A 234 -15.36 -1.26 -11.85
N TRP A 235 -14.50 -1.95 -11.13
CA TRP A 235 -14.61 -3.38 -10.89
C TRP A 235 -15.87 -3.75 -10.10
N GLY A 236 -16.19 -2.98 -9.05
CA GLY A 236 -17.43 -3.14 -8.29
C GLY A 236 -18.68 -2.81 -9.11
N GLY A 237 -18.60 -1.77 -9.96
CA GLY A 237 -19.64 -1.40 -10.94
C GLY A 237 -19.91 -2.52 -11.91
N GLU A 238 -18.89 -3.10 -12.53
CA GLU A 238 -18.99 -4.24 -13.42
C GLU A 238 -19.75 -5.43 -12.79
N TYR A 239 -19.39 -5.78 -11.54
CA TYR A 239 -20.12 -6.84 -10.84
C TYR A 239 -21.56 -6.46 -10.53
N LEU A 240 -21.84 -5.20 -10.24
CA LEU A 240 -23.19 -4.73 -9.97
C LEU A 240 -24.05 -4.80 -11.23
N ASP A 241 -23.51 -4.38 -12.39
CA ASP A 241 -24.16 -4.46 -13.69
C ASP A 241 -24.47 -5.91 -14.09
N GLU A 242 -23.48 -6.79 -14.06
CA GLU A 242 -23.62 -8.21 -14.37
C GLU A 242 -24.70 -8.90 -13.52
N LEU A 243 -24.75 -8.58 -12.23
CA LEU A 243 -25.75 -9.14 -11.32
C LEU A 243 -27.16 -8.61 -11.61
N VAL A 244 -27.31 -7.31 -11.88
CA VAL A 244 -28.59 -6.70 -12.19
C VAL A 244 -29.12 -7.22 -13.55
N GLU A 245 -28.24 -7.35 -14.55
CA GLU A 245 -28.58 -7.95 -15.85
C GLU A 245 -29.01 -9.43 -15.71
N ALA A 246 -28.39 -10.16 -14.77
CA ALA A 246 -28.76 -11.52 -14.43
C ALA A 246 -30.06 -11.63 -13.59
N GLY A 247 -30.73 -10.50 -13.30
CA GLY A 247 -32.01 -10.43 -12.60
C GLY A 247 -31.92 -10.37 -11.08
N VAL A 248 -30.74 -10.16 -10.50
CA VAL A 248 -30.59 -9.95 -9.06
C VAL A 248 -31.02 -8.51 -8.72
N PRO A 249 -31.93 -8.29 -7.73
CA PRO A 249 -32.28 -6.92 -7.32
C PRO A 249 -31.04 -6.10 -6.93
N ALA A 250 -30.93 -4.86 -7.41
CA ALA A 250 -29.76 -4.01 -7.21
C ALA A 250 -29.38 -3.82 -5.73
N GLU A 251 -30.37 -3.70 -4.83
CA GLU A 251 -30.11 -3.63 -3.38
C GLU A 251 -29.45 -4.90 -2.83
N GLU A 252 -29.89 -6.07 -3.29
CA GLU A 252 -29.32 -7.35 -2.87
C GLU A 252 -27.91 -7.51 -3.47
N ALA A 253 -27.73 -7.21 -4.76
CA ALA A 253 -26.43 -7.25 -5.43
C ALA A 253 -25.40 -6.37 -4.71
N ALA A 254 -25.74 -5.11 -4.43
CA ALA A 254 -24.86 -4.18 -3.72
C ALA A 254 -24.50 -4.66 -2.31
N ARG A 255 -25.44 -5.25 -1.57
CA ARG A 255 -25.20 -5.82 -0.23
C ARG A 255 -24.26 -7.02 -0.25
N ARG A 256 -24.17 -7.75 -1.37
CA ARG A 256 -23.30 -8.94 -1.51
C ARG A 256 -21.88 -8.61 -1.90
N ILE A 257 -21.61 -7.38 -2.31
CA ILE A 257 -20.25 -6.95 -2.71
C ILE A 257 -19.44 -6.57 -1.47
N LYS A 258 -18.17 -7.05 -1.44
CA LYS A 258 -17.14 -6.73 -0.45
C LYS A 258 -15.89 -6.23 -1.16
N PHE A 259 -15.33 -5.14 -0.68
CA PHE A 259 -14.09 -4.59 -1.20
C PHE A 259 -12.92 -4.97 -0.28
N ASN A 260 -11.89 -5.56 -0.86
CA ASN A 260 -10.62 -5.84 -0.21
C ASN A 260 -9.59 -4.86 -0.78
N PHE A 261 -9.16 -3.88 0.02
CA PHE A 261 -8.17 -2.88 -0.37
C PHE A 261 -6.82 -3.15 0.26
N GLY A 262 -5.74 -2.78 -0.44
CA GLY A 262 -4.42 -2.65 0.15
C GLY A 262 -4.30 -1.39 1.00
N ILE A 263 -3.35 -1.36 1.92
CA ILE A 263 -2.98 -0.16 2.67
C ILE A 263 -1.51 0.10 2.42
N SER A 264 -1.20 1.21 1.75
CA SER A 264 0.17 1.64 1.49
C SER A 264 0.75 2.49 2.61
N GLY A 265 2.05 2.81 2.52
CA GLY A 265 2.73 3.64 3.51
C GLY A 265 2.38 5.14 3.48
N VAL A 266 1.53 5.62 2.57
CA VAL A 266 1.20 7.05 2.44
C VAL A 266 0.00 7.41 3.33
N TYR A 267 0.26 7.56 4.60
CA TYR A 267 -0.67 7.60 5.73
C TYR A 267 -1.96 8.41 5.51
N PHE A 268 -1.87 9.69 5.20
CA PHE A 268 -3.06 10.54 5.01
C PHE A 268 -3.80 10.25 3.70
N MET A 269 -3.08 9.81 2.66
CA MET A 269 -3.69 9.37 1.42
C MET A 269 -4.60 8.15 1.64
N GLU A 270 -4.17 7.20 2.47
CA GLU A 270 -4.95 6.02 2.81
C GLU A 270 -6.22 6.37 3.60
N ILE A 271 -6.13 7.29 4.57
CA ILE A 271 -7.30 7.80 5.29
C ILE A 271 -8.30 8.41 4.30
N ALA A 272 -7.83 9.26 3.41
CA ALA A 272 -8.65 9.94 2.42
C ALA A 272 -9.23 8.96 1.38
N LYS A 273 -8.47 7.92 0.97
CA LYS A 273 -8.94 6.86 0.08
C LYS A 273 -10.22 6.20 0.58
N PHE A 274 -10.24 5.74 1.83
CA PHE A 274 -11.41 5.04 2.37
C PHE A 274 -12.61 5.97 2.56
N ARG A 275 -12.36 7.25 2.87
CA ARG A 275 -13.42 8.26 2.92
C ARG A 275 -14.03 8.50 1.54
N ALA A 276 -13.18 8.69 0.51
CA ALA A 276 -13.58 8.85 -0.88
C ALA A 276 -14.28 7.60 -1.42
N ALA A 277 -13.75 6.40 -1.12
CA ALA A 277 -14.31 5.12 -1.55
C ALA A 277 -15.77 4.94 -1.14
N ARG A 278 -16.08 5.16 0.13
CA ARG A 278 -17.46 5.05 0.63
C ARG A 278 -18.40 6.03 -0.05
N MET A 279 -17.95 7.28 -0.20
CA MET A 279 -18.75 8.33 -0.82
C MET A 279 -19.06 8.01 -2.29
N LEU A 280 -18.05 7.68 -3.06
CA LEU A 280 -18.19 7.40 -4.49
C LEU A 280 -19.01 6.12 -4.72
N TRP A 281 -18.76 5.07 -3.96
CA TRP A 281 -19.56 3.84 -4.06
C TRP A 281 -21.02 4.07 -3.72
N ALA A 282 -21.31 4.86 -2.69
CA ALA A 282 -22.68 5.19 -2.32
C ALA A 282 -23.42 5.93 -3.44
N GLU A 283 -22.75 6.85 -4.13
CA GLU A 283 -23.33 7.57 -5.28
C GLU A 283 -23.49 6.65 -6.50
N ILE A 284 -22.59 5.69 -6.75
CA ILE A 284 -22.75 4.67 -7.79
C ILE A 284 -24.00 3.83 -7.50
N VAL A 285 -24.07 3.19 -6.34
CA VAL A 285 -25.20 2.32 -5.96
C VAL A 285 -26.55 3.06 -6.00
N LYS A 286 -26.54 4.33 -5.65
CA LYS A 286 -27.74 5.17 -5.71
C LYS A 286 -28.35 5.22 -7.13
N GLN A 287 -27.53 5.19 -8.19
CA GLN A 287 -28.04 5.23 -9.56
C GLN A 287 -28.84 3.97 -9.92
N TYR A 288 -28.55 2.83 -9.29
CA TYR A 288 -29.24 1.56 -9.50
C TYR A 288 -30.50 1.42 -8.65
N ILE A 289 -30.55 2.05 -7.48
CA ILE A 289 -31.63 1.88 -6.50
C ILE A 289 -32.67 3.00 -6.60
N ALA A 290 -32.27 4.23 -6.98
CA ALA A 290 -33.17 5.35 -7.13
C ALA A 290 -34.08 5.14 -8.35
N PRO A 291 -35.43 5.29 -8.23
CA PRO A 291 -36.31 5.23 -9.39
C PRO A 291 -35.92 6.33 -10.38
N CYS A 292 -35.64 5.94 -11.62
CA CYS A 292 -35.19 6.84 -12.71
C CYS A 292 -36.26 7.86 -13.14
N ASN A 293 -37.48 7.87 -12.54
CA ASN A 293 -38.51 8.87 -12.79
C ASN A 293 -39.17 9.31 -11.47
N PRO A 294 -39.08 10.62 -11.12
CA PRO A 294 -40.14 11.17 -10.27
C PRO A 294 -41.45 11.10 -11.07
N PRO A 295 -42.61 10.74 -10.45
CA PRO A 295 -43.87 10.84 -11.12
C PRO A 295 -44.04 12.28 -11.63
N VAL A 296 -44.39 12.42 -12.91
CA VAL A 296 -44.71 13.70 -13.51
C VAL A 296 -45.98 14.23 -12.82
N GLY A 297 -45.80 15.12 -11.86
CA GLY A 297 -46.86 15.71 -11.10
C GLY A 297 -46.35 16.39 -9.84
N ASP A 298 -46.36 17.74 -9.87
CA ASP A 298 -46.07 18.67 -8.77
C ASP A 298 -44.62 18.88 -8.35
N VAL A 299 -43.99 19.80 -9.09
CA VAL A 299 -42.83 20.61 -8.63
C VAL A 299 -43.31 21.50 -7.47
N LYS A 300 -43.27 21.04 -6.24
CA LYS A 300 -43.19 21.89 -5.06
C LYS A 300 -42.11 21.37 -4.13
N THR A 301 -40.98 22.12 -4.11
CA THR A 301 -40.07 22.28 -2.97
C THR A 301 -40.02 21.13 -1.96
N GLY A 302 -39.30 20.08 -2.27
CA GLY A 302 -39.00 19.05 -1.30
C GLY A 302 -37.58 18.56 -1.55
N GLY A 303 -36.63 19.01 -0.72
CA GLY A 303 -35.29 18.43 -0.71
C GLY A 303 -35.41 16.92 -0.59
N CYS A 304 -34.54 16.19 -1.29
CA CYS A 304 -34.43 14.76 -1.21
C CYS A 304 -34.33 14.35 0.26
N GLN A 305 -35.42 13.81 0.83
CA GLN A 305 -35.42 13.38 2.22
C GLN A 305 -34.52 12.14 2.29
N THR A 306 -33.45 12.25 3.07
CA THR A 306 -32.65 11.08 3.42
C THR A 306 -33.53 10.06 4.13
N PRO A 307 -33.70 8.83 3.60
CA PRO A 307 -34.47 7.81 4.29
C PRO A 307 -33.85 7.46 5.66
N PRO A 308 -34.65 7.01 6.62
CA PRO A 308 -34.16 6.62 7.94
C PRO A 308 -33.11 5.49 7.83
N ALA A 309 -32.21 5.43 8.81
CA ALA A 309 -31.19 4.39 8.91
C ALA A 309 -31.84 2.99 8.78
N GLY A 310 -31.51 2.25 7.71
CA GLY A 310 -32.14 0.98 7.35
C GLY A 310 -33.06 1.03 6.13
N GLY A 311 -33.29 2.20 5.52
CA GLY A 311 -33.96 2.35 4.23
C GLY A 311 -33.11 1.83 3.04
N PRO A 312 -33.56 2.01 1.78
CA PRO A 312 -32.89 1.52 0.58
C PRO A 312 -31.41 1.93 0.49
N TRP A 313 -31.04 3.05 1.06
CA TRP A 313 -29.64 3.52 1.12
C TRP A 313 -28.71 2.69 2.01
N GLY A 314 -29.23 1.81 2.87
CA GLY A 314 -28.40 0.87 3.64
C GLY A 314 -27.59 -0.09 2.76
N ALA A 315 -28.09 -0.39 1.56
CA ALA A 315 -27.38 -1.20 0.56
C ALA A 315 -26.17 -0.47 -0.06
N ALA A 316 -26.18 0.86 -0.03
CA ALA A 316 -25.09 1.69 -0.56
C ALA A 316 -23.87 1.80 0.38
N LYS A 317 -23.92 1.20 1.58
CA LYS A 317 -22.76 1.12 2.48
C LYS A 317 -21.70 0.19 1.91
N MET A 318 -20.54 0.74 1.58
CA MET A 318 -19.40 -0.06 1.15
C MET A 318 -18.86 -0.90 2.32
N ASN A 319 -18.76 -2.22 2.16
CA ASN A 319 -18.08 -3.05 3.13
C ASN A 319 -16.60 -3.18 2.75
N VAL A 320 -15.71 -2.85 3.67
CA VAL A 320 -14.26 -2.75 3.43
C VAL A 320 -13.47 -3.66 4.35
N CYS A 321 -12.72 -4.58 3.76
CA CYS A 321 -11.59 -5.24 4.41
C CYS A 321 -10.29 -4.58 3.91
N ALA A 322 -9.45 -4.13 4.83
CA ALA A 322 -8.18 -3.51 4.51
C ALA A 322 -7.02 -4.43 4.90
N THR A 323 -6.08 -4.65 3.99
CA THR A 323 -4.89 -5.49 4.21
C THR A 323 -3.63 -4.66 4.04
N THR A 324 -2.70 -4.69 5.00
CA THR A 324 -1.43 -3.99 4.87
C THR A 324 -0.65 -4.50 3.66
N SER A 325 -0.11 -3.57 2.87
CA SER A 325 0.52 -3.87 1.58
C SER A 325 1.80 -4.71 1.72
N THR A 326 1.95 -5.71 0.87
CA THR A 326 3.23 -6.42 0.72
C THR A 326 4.23 -5.66 -0.17
N TYR A 327 3.75 -4.71 -0.97
CA TYR A 327 4.55 -3.97 -1.93
C TYR A 327 5.71 -3.18 -1.30
N ASN A 328 5.47 -2.63 -0.10
CA ASN A 328 6.45 -1.82 0.64
C ASN A 328 7.34 -2.63 1.60
N LEU A 329 7.08 -3.94 1.76
CA LEU A 329 7.86 -4.77 2.67
C LEU A 329 9.25 -5.07 2.09
N THR A 330 10.24 -5.18 2.98
CA THR A 330 11.64 -5.38 2.64
C THR A 330 12.19 -6.67 3.23
N LEU A 331 13.15 -7.30 2.54
CA LEU A 331 13.88 -8.46 3.02
C LEU A 331 14.95 -8.05 4.03
N PHE A 332 15.70 -6.99 3.69
CA PHE A 332 16.68 -6.41 4.60
C PHE A 332 16.01 -5.44 5.56
N ASP A 333 16.57 -5.30 6.75
CA ASP A 333 16.02 -4.50 7.85
C ASP A 333 14.55 -4.86 8.13
N SER A 334 14.27 -6.18 8.13
CA SER A 334 12.92 -6.73 8.11
C SER A 334 12.06 -6.33 9.33
N TYR A 335 12.68 -6.02 10.47
CA TYR A 335 11.94 -5.51 11.63
C TYR A 335 11.33 -4.11 11.41
N VAL A 336 11.85 -3.32 10.48
CA VAL A 336 11.22 -2.05 10.07
C VAL A 336 9.87 -2.29 9.39
N ASN A 337 9.63 -3.47 8.83
CA ASN A 337 8.32 -3.84 8.31
C ASN A 337 7.22 -3.79 9.39
N MET A 338 7.55 -4.11 10.67
CA MET A 338 6.59 -3.96 11.77
C MET A 338 6.16 -2.50 11.98
N LEU A 339 7.09 -1.55 11.79
CA LEU A 339 6.78 -0.12 11.89
C LEU A 339 5.92 0.34 10.70
N ARG A 340 6.19 -0.17 9.49
CA ARG A 340 5.38 0.11 8.29
C ARG A 340 3.96 -0.38 8.48
N THR A 341 3.79 -1.67 8.79
CA THR A 341 2.46 -2.26 8.96
C THR A 341 1.70 -1.67 10.14
N GLN A 342 2.39 -1.16 11.19
CA GLN A 342 1.74 -0.44 12.28
C GLN A 342 1.12 0.88 11.81
N THR A 343 1.86 1.69 11.05
CA THR A 343 1.33 2.97 10.52
C THR A 343 0.24 2.76 9.47
N GLU A 344 0.37 1.74 8.63
CA GLU A 344 -0.65 1.32 7.67
C GLU A 344 -1.93 0.90 8.40
N THR A 345 -1.83 0.03 9.40
CA THR A 345 -2.97 -0.41 10.25
C THR A 345 -3.64 0.78 10.93
N MET A 346 -2.86 1.72 11.44
CA MET A 346 -3.37 2.92 12.10
C MET A 346 -4.16 3.81 11.13
N SER A 347 -3.71 3.98 9.89
CA SER A 347 -4.43 4.75 8.87
C SER A 347 -5.79 4.12 8.54
N ALA A 348 -5.85 2.79 8.39
CA ALA A 348 -7.09 2.05 8.15
C ALA A 348 -8.06 2.13 9.35
N ALA A 349 -7.54 2.01 10.58
CA ALA A 349 -8.36 2.15 11.79
C ALA A 349 -8.97 3.57 11.91
N ILE A 350 -8.18 4.61 11.67
CA ILE A 350 -8.68 6.00 11.64
C ILE A 350 -9.70 6.20 10.53
N ALA A 351 -9.50 5.56 9.39
CA ALA A 351 -10.42 5.64 8.24
C ALA A 351 -11.73 4.87 8.43
N ASN A 352 -11.95 4.21 9.57
CA ASN A 352 -13.20 3.53 9.92
C ASN A 352 -13.56 2.35 8.98
N VAL A 353 -12.58 1.49 8.63
CA VAL A 353 -12.83 0.27 7.86
C VAL A 353 -13.56 -0.79 8.69
N ASP A 354 -14.13 -1.83 8.03
CA ASP A 354 -14.94 -2.84 8.71
C ASP A 354 -14.06 -3.97 9.28
N SER A 355 -13.01 -4.38 8.56
CA SER A 355 -12.05 -5.38 9.04
C SER A 355 -10.63 -5.06 8.57
N ILE A 356 -9.63 -5.51 9.34
CA ILE A 356 -8.22 -5.29 9.03
C ILE A 356 -7.46 -6.60 9.08
N VAL A 357 -6.60 -6.82 8.09
CA VAL A 357 -5.60 -7.88 8.06
C VAL A 357 -4.22 -7.24 8.07
N VAL A 358 -3.40 -7.62 9.04
CA VAL A 358 -2.01 -7.16 9.09
C VAL A 358 -1.09 -8.25 8.57
N THR A 359 -0.30 -7.92 7.56
CA THR A 359 0.68 -8.81 6.97
C THR A 359 1.86 -8.98 7.93
N PRO A 360 2.25 -10.20 8.31
CA PRO A 360 3.44 -10.45 9.10
C PRO A 360 4.72 -9.93 8.45
N PHE A 361 5.66 -9.44 9.26
CA PHE A 361 6.85 -8.74 8.78
C PHE A 361 7.84 -9.63 8.01
N ASP A 362 7.77 -10.95 8.20
CA ASP A 362 8.66 -11.97 7.64
C ASP A 362 8.18 -12.52 6.27
N VAL A 363 6.96 -12.21 5.84
CA VAL A 363 6.39 -12.63 4.54
C VAL A 363 7.31 -12.43 3.32
N PRO A 364 8.18 -11.39 3.26
CA PRO A 364 9.09 -11.23 2.13
C PRO A 364 10.10 -12.35 1.90
N TYR A 365 10.41 -13.16 2.91
CA TYR A 365 11.50 -14.14 2.84
C TYR A 365 11.18 -15.53 3.43
N GLU A 366 10.06 -15.69 4.13
CA GLU A 366 9.65 -16.99 4.66
C GLU A 366 8.13 -17.10 4.85
N GLN A 367 7.64 -18.30 5.12
CA GLN A 367 6.27 -18.45 5.61
C GLN A 367 6.14 -17.80 6.99
N PRO A 368 5.04 -17.11 7.28
CA PRO A 368 4.86 -16.41 8.53
C PRO A 368 5.13 -17.29 9.75
N THR A 369 6.05 -16.84 10.59
CA THR A 369 6.32 -17.48 11.88
C THR A 369 5.22 -17.14 12.88
N GLU A 370 5.03 -18.00 13.91
CA GLU A 370 4.08 -17.72 15.00
C GLU A 370 4.40 -16.38 15.70
N PHE A 371 5.68 -16.04 15.81
CA PHE A 371 6.13 -14.76 16.38
C PHE A 371 5.67 -13.58 15.52
N ALA A 372 5.87 -13.64 14.21
CA ALA A 372 5.48 -12.57 13.28
C ALA A 372 3.95 -12.41 13.21
N GLU A 373 3.21 -13.52 13.16
CA GLU A 373 1.74 -13.51 13.25
C GLU A 373 1.24 -12.88 14.57
N ARG A 374 1.90 -13.19 15.67
CA ARG A 374 1.59 -12.59 16.99
C ARG A 374 1.80 -11.08 16.98
N ILE A 375 2.91 -10.60 16.43
CA ILE A 375 3.18 -9.16 16.32
C ILE A 375 2.12 -8.49 15.43
N ALA A 376 1.84 -9.05 14.27
CA ALA A 376 0.83 -8.53 13.34
C ALA A 376 -0.56 -8.38 13.99
N ARG A 377 -0.99 -9.38 14.74
CA ARG A 377 -2.24 -9.32 15.51
C ARG A 377 -2.18 -8.26 16.60
N ASN A 378 -1.09 -8.22 17.37
CA ASN A 378 -0.95 -7.30 18.49
C ASN A 378 -0.90 -5.84 18.06
N GLN A 379 -0.47 -5.53 16.84
CA GLN A 379 -0.55 -4.18 16.27
C GLN A 379 -2.00 -3.66 16.27
N GLN A 380 -2.96 -4.47 15.86
CA GLN A 380 -4.37 -4.10 15.90
C GLN A 380 -4.93 -4.00 17.32
N LEU A 381 -4.57 -4.96 18.18
CA LEU A 381 -5.02 -4.99 19.57
C LEU A 381 -4.49 -3.78 20.36
N LEU A 382 -3.24 -3.38 20.13
CA LEU A 382 -2.67 -2.17 20.72
C LEU A 382 -3.48 -0.93 20.35
N LEU A 383 -3.84 -0.76 19.06
CA LEU A 383 -4.67 0.36 18.61
C LEU A 383 -6.06 0.33 19.24
N LYS A 384 -6.60 -0.84 19.51
CA LYS A 384 -7.93 -1.03 20.06
C LYS A 384 -7.98 -0.89 21.59
N GLU A 385 -7.11 -1.62 22.29
CA GLU A 385 -7.18 -1.77 23.76
C GLU A 385 -6.39 -0.68 24.50
N GLU A 386 -5.27 -0.22 23.94
CA GLU A 386 -4.43 0.80 24.58
C GLU A 386 -4.65 2.20 23.99
N CYS A 387 -4.74 2.31 22.67
CA CYS A 387 -4.93 3.61 21.98
C CYS A 387 -6.41 4.00 21.85
N HIS A 388 -7.35 3.10 22.08
CA HIS A 388 -8.80 3.34 22.07
C HIS A 388 -9.36 3.90 20.77
N PHE A 389 -8.77 3.54 19.63
CA PHE A 389 -9.24 4.00 18.32
C PHE A 389 -10.65 3.48 17.96
N ASP A 390 -11.08 2.42 18.62
CA ASP A 390 -12.40 1.82 18.49
C ASP A 390 -13.54 2.63 19.12
N LYS A 391 -13.21 3.63 19.95
CA LYS A 391 -14.19 4.45 20.69
C LYS A 391 -14.63 5.70 19.93
N LEU A 392 -13.87 6.13 18.92
CA LEU A 392 -14.06 7.42 18.26
C LEU A 392 -14.49 7.21 16.80
N VAL A 393 -15.49 7.95 16.35
CA VAL A 393 -15.98 7.89 14.97
C VAL A 393 -15.38 9.03 14.18
N ASP A 394 -14.77 8.72 13.03
CA ASP A 394 -14.20 9.67 12.07
C ASP A 394 -13.36 10.80 12.73
N VAL A 395 -12.33 10.39 13.47
CA VAL A 395 -11.43 11.33 14.17
C VAL A 395 -10.67 12.27 13.21
N SER A 396 -10.57 11.92 11.95
CA SER A 396 -9.97 12.74 10.89
C SER A 396 -10.92 13.79 10.33
N GLY A 397 -12.22 13.69 10.61
CA GLY A 397 -13.24 14.61 10.14
C GLY A 397 -13.06 16.02 10.70
N GLY A 398 -13.19 17.02 9.82
CA GLY A 398 -12.94 18.43 10.14
C GLY A 398 -11.47 18.85 10.10
N SER A 399 -10.52 17.94 9.84
CA SER A 399 -9.16 18.30 9.45
C SER A 399 -9.19 18.89 8.04
N TYR A 400 -8.88 20.16 7.89
CA TYR A 400 -8.92 20.85 6.60
C TYR A 400 -8.10 20.12 5.54
N PHE A 401 -6.91 19.63 5.92
CA PHE A 401 -6.06 18.88 5.03
C PHE A 401 -6.70 17.55 4.58
N VAL A 402 -7.30 16.80 5.50
CA VAL A 402 -7.92 15.49 5.16
C VAL A 402 -9.20 15.68 4.35
N GLU A 403 -9.99 16.72 4.61
CA GLU A 403 -11.19 17.03 3.83
C GLU A 403 -10.84 17.37 2.38
N GLU A 404 -9.86 18.27 2.16
CA GLU A 404 -9.36 18.61 0.82
C GLU A 404 -8.76 17.38 0.11
N LEU A 405 -7.94 16.61 0.82
CA LEU A 405 -7.31 15.42 0.29
C LEU A 405 -8.36 14.36 -0.12
N THR A 406 -9.42 14.21 0.67
CA THR A 406 -10.53 13.30 0.36
C THR A 406 -11.20 13.67 -0.97
N VAL A 407 -11.45 14.97 -1.18
CA VAL A 407 -12.07 15.45 -2.43
C VAL A 407 -11.11 15.32 -3.60
N ALA A 408 -9.83 15.66 -3.42
CA ALA A 408 -8.81 15.55 -4.48
C ALA A 408 -8.65 14.09 -4.95
N ILE A 409 -8.56 13.13 -4.04
CA ILE A 409 -8.50 11.70 -4.37
C ILE A 409 -9.80 11.25 -5.04
N ALA A 410 -10.96 11.65 -4.51
CA ALA A 410 -12.25 11.32 -5.08
C ALA A 410 -12.37 11.79 -6.55
N GLN A 411 -11.93 13.02 -6.85
CA GLN A 411 -11.95 13.58 -8.20
C GLN A 411 -11.06 12.79 -9.16
N GLN A 412 -9.84 12.40 -8.75
CA GLN A 412 -8.94 11.63 -9.61
C GLN A 412 -9.46 10.20 -9.82
N ALA A 413 -9.94 9.56 -8.78
CA ALA A 413 -10.51 8.22 -8.87
C ALA A 413 -11.78 8.20 -9.72
N TRP A 414 -12.64 9.22 -9.57
CA TRP A 414 -13.86 9.36 -10.37
C TRP A 414 -13.56 9.58 -11.84
N LYS A 415 -12.58 10.44 -12.15
CA LYS A 415 -12.12 10.65 -13.53
C LYS A 415 -11.63 9.35 -14.15
N LEU A 416 -10.88 8.54 -13.40
CA LEU A 416 -10.39 7.25 -13.87
C LEU A 416 -11.54 6.25 -14.06
N PHE A 417 -12.49 6.20 -13.13
CA PHE A 417 -13.70 5.40 -13.24
C PHE A 417 -14.46 5.71 -14.54
N LEU A 418 -14.75 6.99 -14.78
CA LEU A 418 -15.46 7.41 -16.01
C LEU A 418 -14.69 7.03 -17.29
N ALA A 419 -13.37 7.15 -17.29
CA ALA A 419 -12.56 6.76 -18.45
C ALA A 419 -12.66 5.26 -18.74
N VAL A 420 -12.74 4.41 -17.70
CA VAL A 420 -12.93 2.96 -17.86
C VAL A 420 -14.35 2.66 -18.39
N GLU A 421 -15.38 3.35 -17.89
CA GLU A 421 -16.76 3.19 -18.37
C GLU A 421 -16.90 3.62 -19.85
N GLU A 422 -16.28 4.73 -20.25
CA GLU A 422 -16.26 5.20 -21.66
C GLU A 422 -15.58 4.19 -22.61
N GLU A 423 -14.66 3.36 -22.10
CA GLU A 423 -13.98 2.31 -22.85
C GLU A 423 -14.77 0.98 -22.91
N GLY A 424 -15.96 0.91 -22.35
CA GLY A 424 -16.86 -0.26 -22.38
C GLY A 424 -16.83 -1.09 -21.11
N GLY A 425 -16.41 -0.51 -19.96
CA GLY A 425 -16.43 -1.13 -18.64
C GLY A 425 -15.12 -1.82 -18.25
N PHE A 426 -15.07 -2.24 -16.99
CA PHE A 426 -13.85 -2.79 -16.40
C PHE A 426 -13.41 -4.11 -17.03
N LEU A 427 -14.36 -5.01 -17.29
CA LEU A 427 -14.07 -6.32 -17.88
C LEU A 427 -13.49 -6.20 -19.29
N ALA A 428 -14.03 -5.28 -20.11
CA ALA A 428 -13.52 -5.00 -21.44
C ALA A 428 -12.07 -4.45 -21.38
N ALA A 429 -11.81 -3.51 -20.46
CA ALA A 429 -10.49 -2.93 -20.26
C ALA A 429 -9.46 -3.98 -19.76
N VAL A 430 -9.87 -4.92 -18.90
CA VAL A 430 -9.02 -6.04 -18.45
C VAL A 430 -8.69 -6.98 -19.62
N LYS A 431 -9.67 -7.35 -20.44
CA LYS A 431 -9.46 -8.20 -21.63
C LYS A 431 -8.56 -7.54 -22.66
N ALA A 432 -8.67 -6.22 -22.81
CA ALA A 432 -7.80 -5.43 -23.68
C ALA A 432 -6.38 -5.23 -23.10
N GLY A 433 -6.14 -5.62 -21.83
CA GLY A 433 -4.84 -5.45 -21.16
C GLY A 433 -4.54 -4.04 -20.66
N LYS A 434 -5.48 -3.09 -20.81
CA LYS A 434 -5.27 -1.67 -20.51
C LYS A 434 -5.02 -1.40 -19.01
N ILE A 435 -5.76 -2.09 -18.15
CA ILE A 435 -5.59 -1.98 -16.70
C ILE A 435 -4.20 -2.47 -16.29
N GLN A 436 -3.79 -3.62 -16.82
CA GLN A 436 -2.49 -4.23 -16.54
C GLN A 436 -1.35 -3.35 -17.05
N GLU A 437 -1.48 -2.79 -18.25
CA GLU A 437 -0.48 -1.88 -18.82
C GLU A 437 -0.32 -0.61 -17.97
N ALA A 438 -1.43 0.01 -17.56
CA ALA A 438 -1.42 1.21 -16.73
C ALA A 438 -0.73 0.97 -15.38
N ILE A 439 -1.09 -0.12 -14.70
CA ILE A 439 -0.50 -0.48 -13.39
C ILE A 439 0.97 -0.87 -13.54
N ASN A 440 1.31 -1.74 -14.50
CA ASN A 440 2.70 -2.16 -14.74
C ASN A 440 3.60 -0.98 -15.14
N SER A 441 3.05 0.03 -15.86
CA SER A 441 3.78 1.27 -16.16
C SER A 441 4.03 2.11 -14.91
N THR A 442 3.04 2.20 -14.01
CA THR A 442 3.18 2.88 -12.73
C THR A 442 4.23 2.18 -11.86
N ASP A 443 4.18 0.85 -11.76
CA ASP A 443 5.17 0.04 -11.05
C ASP A 443 6.60 0.30 -11.56
N ALA A 444 6.80 0.24 -12.88
CA ALA A 444 8.09 0.53 -13.49
C ALA A 444 8.59 1.96 -13.19
N ALA A 445 7.69 2.95 -13.19
CA ALA A 445 8.03 4.32 -12.84
C ALA A 445 8.43 4.46 -11.36
N ARG A 446 7.76 3.78 -10.45
CA ARG A 446 8.09 3.75 -9.02
C ARG A 446 9.44 3.09 -8.76
N HIS A 447 9.73 1.93 -9.39
CA HIS A 447 11.04 1.29 -9.33
C HIS A 447 12.15 2.23 -9.84
N ALA A 448 11.91 2.93 -10.96
CA ALA A 448 12.85 3.93 -11.46
C ALA A 448 13.03 5.12 -10.50
N ASN A 449 11.98 5.54 -9.78
CA ASN A 449 12.05 6.60 -8.77
C ASN A 449 12.86 6.14 -7.53
N VAL A 450 12.69 4.90 -7.09
CA VAL A 450 13.50 4.30 -6.02
C VAL A 450 14.96 4.21 -6.45
N GLY A 451 15.22 3.75 -7.69
CA GLY A 451 16.58 3.71 -8.25
C GLY A 451 17.28 5.08 -8.25
N LYS A 452 16.53 6.15 -8.53
CA LYS A 452 17.00 7.55 -8.56
C LYS A 452 16.90 8.28 -7.22
N ARG A 453 16.53 7.59 -6.14
CA ARG A 453 16.30 8.19 -4.82
C ARG A 453 15.29 9.35 -4.83
N LYS A 454 14.28 9.30 -5.69
CA LYS A 454 13.12 10.18 -5.68
C LYS A 454 11.99 9.63 -4.80
N GLU A 455 11.92 8.31 -4.68
CA GLU A 455 11.08 7.58 -3.73
C GLU A 455 12.01 6.82 -2.77
N PHE A 456 11.77 6.91 -1.46
CA PHE A 456 12.64 6.35 -0.43
C PHE A 456 12.03 5.12 0.21
N LEU A 457 12.86 4.08 0.35
CA LEU A 457 12.60 2.93 1.19
C LEU A 457 13.67 2.88 2.28
N LEU A 458 13.24 3.11 3.51
CA LEU A 458 14.13 3.05 4.67
C LEU A 458 14.73 1.64 4.80
N GLY A 459 16.03 1.57 5.08
CA GLY A 459 16.75 0.30 5.14
C GLY A 459 17.15 -0.29 3.78
N THR A 460 16.64 0.25 2.65
CA THR A 460 16.94 -0.22 1.30
C THR A 460 17.82 0.78 0.53
N ASN A 461 17.22 1.84 -0.03
CA ASN A 461 17.97 2.88 -0.77
C ASN A 461 18.31 4.10 0.09
N GLN A 462 17.82 4.14 1.32
CA GLN A 462 18.08 5.19 2.30
C GLN A 462 18.32 4.59 3.69
N PHE A 463 19.40 4.98 4.34
CA PHE A 463 19.83 4.49 5.67
C PHE A 463 19.83 2.95 5.78
N PRO A 464 20.52 2.22 4.89
CA PRO A 464 20.61 0.77 5.01
C PRO A 464 21.37 0.40 6.28
N ASN A 465 21.05 -0.76 6.87
CA ASN A 465 21.85 -1.31 7.96
C ASN A 465 23.19 -1.81 7.40
N PHE A 466 24.30 -1.19 7.80
CA PHE A 466 25.65 -1.43 7.25
C PHE A 466 26.23 -2.79 7.64
N THR A 467 25.72 -3.40 8.70
CA THR A 467 26.26 -4.65 9.26
C THR A 467 25.36 -5.85 9.02
N GLU A 468 24.13 -5.63 8.58
CA GLU A 468 23.17 -6.72 8.30
C GLU A 468 23.60 -7.52 7.08
N LYS A 469 23.40 -8.83 7.17
CA LYS A 469 23.51 -9.79 6.06
C LYS A 469 22.21 -10.52 5.87
N SER A 470 22.03 -11.09 4.68
CA SER A 470 20.82 -11.86 4.36
C SER A 470 20.64 -13.11 5.24
N GLU A 471 21.74 -13.68 5.76
CA GLU A 471 21.73 -14.89 6.61
C GLU A 471 20.95 -16.05 5.98
N GLY A 472 20.96 -16.15 4.64
CA GLY A 472 20.22 -17.16 3.90
C GLY A 472 18.77 -16.79 3.59
N LYS A 473 18.29 -15.61 3.93
CA LYS A 473 16.98 -15.11 3.47
C LYS A 473 16.98 -15.02 1.94
N GLU A 474 16.01 -15.62 1.32
CA GLU A 474 15.76 -15.52 -0.13
C GLU A 474 14.37 -14.94 -0.34
N PRO A 475 14.17 -14.09 -1.36
CA PRO A 475 12.84 -13.58 -1.65
C PRO A 475 11.86 -14.73 -1.93
N VAL A 476 10.74 -14.74 -1.21
CA VAL A 476 9.64 -15.64 -1.53
C VAL A 476 8.85 -15.01 -2.67
N ASP A 477 8.78 -15.70 -3.81
CA ASP A 477 7.93 -15.27 -4.91
C ASP A 477 6.48 -15.24 -4.45
N GLY A 478 5.85 -14.07 -4.53
CA GLY A 478 4.52 -13.76 -3.97
C GLY A 478 3.33 -14.50 -4.58
N CYS A 479 3.52 -15.73 -5.05
CA CYS A 479 2.49 -16.57 -5.60
C CYS A 479 2.24 -17.80 -4.71
N VAL A 480 1.63 -17.61 -3.55
CA VAL A 480 0.92 -18.72 -2.89
C VAL A 480 -0.36 -18.97 -3.70
N CYS A 481 -0.20 -19.72 -4.77
CA CYS A 481 -1.33 -20.12 -5.59
C CYS A 481 -2.07 -21.26 -4.89
N CYS A 482 -3.37 -21.12 -4.70
CA CYS A 482 -4.28 -22.19 -4.27
C CYS A 482 -4.33 -23.42 -5.19
N CYS A 483 -3.43 -23.51 -6.17
CA CYS A 483 -3.29 -24.62 -7.13
C CYS A 483 -1.91 -25.27 -7.08
N SER A 484 -1.13 -25.14 -6.00
CA SER A 484 0.22 -25.70 -5.89
C SER A 484 0.28 -27.19 -5.54
N THR A 485 -0.82 -27.94 -5.69
CA THR A 485 -0.74 -29.40 -5.67
C THR A 485 -0.69 -29.91 -7.08
N ALA A 486 0.51 -30.35 -7.47
CA ALA A 486 0.85 -31.29 -8.53
C ALA A 486 0.51 -30.92 -9.98
N THR A 487 1.56 -30.75 -10.77
CA THR A 487 1.66 -31.26 -12.16
C THR A 487 0.40 -31.20 -13.03
N HIS A 488 0.01 -29.99 -13.48
CA HIS A 488 -0.75 -29.89 -14.70
C HIS A 488 0.17 -29.43 -15.84
N PRO A 489 0.41 -30.24 -16.83
CA PRO A 489 1.28 -29.94 -17.97
C PRO A 489 0.56 -29.21 -19.10
N THR A 490 -0.22 -28.18 -18.79
CA THR A 490 -0.77 -27.24 -19.79
C THR A 490 -0.64 -25.84 -19.25
N CYS A 491 0.56 -25.27 -19.33
CA CYS A 491 0.71 -23.82 -19.37
C CYS A 491 0.16 -23.36 -20.72
N GLU A 492 -1.15 -23.18 -20.82
CA GLU A 492 -1.74 -22.41 -21.91
C GLU A 492 -1.13 -21.01 -21.85
N GLU A 493 -0.73 -20.48 -22.99
CA GLU A 493 -0.27 -19.09 -23.10
C GLU A 493 -1.35 -18.16 -22.53
N PRO A 494 -0.96 -17.11 -21.77
CA PRO A 494 -1.92 -16.18 -21.22
C PRO A 494 -2.68 -15.50 -22.35
N ALA A 495 -4.01 -15.42 -22.23
CA ALA A 495 -4.89 -14.81 -23.24
C ALA A 495 -4.71 -13.28 -23.31
N PHE A 496 -4.24 -12.66 -22.22
CA PHE A 496 -3.93 -11.23 -22.11
C PHE A 496 -2.83 -11.00 -21.07
N PRO A 497 -2.22 -9.79 -21.04
CA PRO A 497 -1.16 -9.46 -20.07
C PRO A 497 -1.62 -9.68 -18.63
N ALA A 498 -0.71 -10.10 -17.75
CA ALA A 498 -0.95 -10.17 -16.31
C ALA A 498 -0.31 -8.98 -15.58
N LEU A 499 -0.81 -8.70 -14.39
CA LEU A 499 -0.17 -7.77 -13.46
C LEU A 499 1.15 -8.35 -12.97
N LYS A 500 2.16 -7.51 -12.87
CA LYS A 500 3.42 -7.83 -12.21
C LYS A 500 3.25 -7.60 -10.71
N THR A 501 3.65 -8.58 -9.93
CA THR A 501 3.64 -8.51 -8.46
C THR A 501 5.08 -8.53 -7.97
N SER A 502 5.77 -7.40 -8.02
CA SER A 502 7.11 -7.21 -7.47
C SER A 502 7.04 -6.32 -6.24
N ARG A 503 7.93 -6.52 -5.26
CA ARG A 503 8.08 -5.59 -4.15
C ARG A 503 8.98 -4.43 -4.57
N LEU A 504 8.67 -3.24 -4.10
CA LEU A 504 9.39 -2.01 -4.47
C LEU A 504 10.89 -2.06 -4.13
N ALA A 505 11.27 -2.89 -3.15
CA ALA A 505 12.66 -3.13 -2.74
C ALA A 505 13.42 -4.14 -3.63
N SER A 506 12.73 -4.93 -4.45
CA SER A 506 13.27 -6.15 -5.09
C SER A 506 14.53 -5.92 -5.90
N ASP A 507 14.66 -4.79 -6.62
CA ASP A 507 15.84 -4.49 -7.42
C ASP A 507 17.11 -4.26 -6.57
N PHE A 508 16.98 -3.55 -5.44
CA PHE A 508 18.08 -3.34 -4.50
C PHE A 508 18.42 -4.61 -3.72
N GLU A 509 17.40 -5.39 -3.37
CA GLU A 509 17.59 -6.68 -2.70
C GLU A 509 18.35 -7.65 -3.59
N ALA A 510 17.97 -7.78 -4.87
CA ALA A 510 18.68 -8.59 -5.84
C ALA A 510 20.13 -8.17 -6.00
N LEU A 511 20.40 -6.84 -6.08
CA LEU A 511 21.75 -6.30 -6.15
C LEU A 511 22.56 -6.66 -4.89
N ARG A 512 22.00 -6.44 -3.69
CA ARG A 512 22.68 -6.71 -2.42
C ARG A 512 22.93 -8.20 -2.22
N LEU A 513 21.96 -9.05 -2.51
CA LEU A 513 22.12 -10.51 -2.47
C LEU A 513 23.22 -11.01 -3.42
N THR A 514 23.32 -10.41 -4.63
CA THR A 514 24.40 -10.71 -5.57
C THR A 514 25.74 -10.32 -4.98
N THR A 515 25.85 -9.15 -4.37
CA THR A 515 27.07 -8.70 -3.72
C THR A 515 27.49 -9.60 -2.54
N GLU A 516 26.51 -10.06 -1.73
CA GLU A 516 26.77 -10.93 -0.58
C GLU A 516 27.21 -12.34 -0.98
N LYS A 517 26.81 -12.81 -2.18
CA LYS A 517 27.25 -14.11 -2.75
C LYS A 517 28.64 -14.06 -3.37
N ALA A 518 29.26 -12.87 -3.49
CA ALA A 518 30.61 -12.71 -4.02
C ALA A 518 31.66 -13.34 -3.09
N ALA A 519 32.77 -13.80 -3.66
CA ALA A 519 33.85 -14.46 -2.92
C ALA A 519 34.49 -13.55 -1.84
N LYS A 520 34.46 -12.24 -2.05
CA LYS A 520 34.94 -11.21 -1.13
C LYS A 520 33.92 -10.06 -1.08
N GLN A 521 33.51 -9.64 0.11
CA GLN A 521 32.71 -8.42 0.27
C GLN A 521 33.53 -7.20 -0.13
N PRO A 522 33.10 -6.38 -1.09
CA PRO A 522 33.83 -5.15 -1.47
C PRO A 522 33.94 -4.17 -0.31
N ILE A 523 35.09 -3.51 -0.22
CA ILE A 523 35.39 -2.50 0.79
C ILE A 523 35.37 -1.13 0.12
N ALA A 524 34.50 -0.23 0.59
CA ALA A 524 34.43 1.16 0.17
C ALA A 524 35.01 2.07 1.28
N PHE A 525 36.06 2.80 0.98
CA PHE A 525 36.77 3.66 1.90
C PHE A 525 36.52 5.14 1.60
N MET A 526 36.11 5.90 2.62
CA MET A 526 35.89 7.35 2.50
C MET A 526 37.19 8.10 2.75
N LEU A 527 37.85 8.60 1.68
CA LEU A 527 38.97 9.48 1.77
C LEU A 527 38.47 10.91 2.04
N THR A 528 38.36 11.26 3.32
CA THR A 528 37.84 12.56 3.78
C THR A 528 38.95 13.56 3.99
N ILE A 529 38.90 14.70 3.29
CA ILE A 529 39.94 15.75 3.34
C ILE A 529 39.29 17.13 3.17
N GLY A 530 39.99 18.19 3.59
CA GLY A 530 39.53 19.57 3.43
C GLY A 530 38.47 20.00 4.43
N ASN A 531 37.52 20.82 3.99
CA ASN A 531 36.48 21.44 4.84
C ASN A 531 35.72 20.43 5.66
N LEU A 532 35.72 20.58 6.99
CA LEU A 532 35.17 19.61 7.94
C LEU A 532 33.67 19.32 7.70
N ALA A 533 32.85 20.35 7.54
CA ALA A 533 31.41 20.19 7.39
C ALA A 533 31.06 19.50 6.07
N MET A 534 31.74 19.90 4.99
CA MET A 534 31.48 19.36 3.67
C MET A 534 32.01 17.93 3.52
N ARG A 535 33.23 17.63 3.98
CA ARG A 535 33.76 16.26 3.92
C ARG A 535 32.89 15.26 4.71
N GLN A 536 32.39 15.66 5.89
CA GLN A 536 31.49 14.81 6.68
C GLN A 536 30.12 14.57 5.97
N ALA A 537 29.51 15.63 5.42
CA ALA A 537 28.27 15.51 4.68
C ALA A 537 28.43 14.59 3.45
N ARG A 538 29.56 14.72 2.71
CA ARG A 538 29.86 13.88 1.56
C ARG A 538 30.17 12.44 1.96
N ALA A 539 30.87 12.21 3.05
CA ALA A 539 31.14 10.87 3.57
C ALA A 539 29.85 10.18 4.00
N GLN A 540 29.00 10.85 4.77
CA GLN A 540 27.70 10.31 5.19
C GLN A 540 26.83 9.93 3.98
N PHE A 541 26.76 10.80 2.98
CA PHE A 541 26.04 10.51 1.73
C PHE A 541 26.62 9.27 1.03
N SER A 542 27.93 9.20 0.89
CA SER A 542 28.62 8.12 0.19
C SER A 542 28.52 6.79 0.91
N CYS A 543 28.61 6.79 2.24
CA CYS A 543 28.39 5.59 3.06
C CYS A 543 27.00 5.01 2.83
N ASN A 544 25.95 5.84 2.92
CA ASN A 544 24.56 5.41 2.66
C ASN A 544 24.38 4.92 1.22
N PHE A 545 24.99 5.63 0.25
CA PHE A 545 24.89 5.28 -1.17
C PHE A 545 25.47 3.89 -1.45
N LEU A 546 26.68 3.61 -0.95
CA LEU A 546 27.41 2.37 -1.24
C LEU A 546 26.95 1.18 -0.37
N ALA A 547 26.56 1.44 0.87
CA ALA A 547 26.03 0.39 1.75
C ALA A 547 24.71 -0.21 1.24
N ALA A 548 23.94 0.51 0.42
CA ALA A 548 22.74 -0.03 -0.23
C ALA A 548 23.01 -1.24 -1.13
N ALA A 549 24.25 -1.38 -1.66
CA ALA A 549 24.70 -2.56 -2.38
C ALA A 549 25.28 -3.67 -1.48
N GLY A 550 25.35 -3.47 -0.15
CA GLY A 550 25.97 -4.41 0.76
C GLY A 550 27.50 -4.32 0.82
N TYR A 551 28.11 -3.22 0.35
CA TYR A 551 29.53 -3.02 0.50
C TYR A 551 29.90 -2.70 1.95
N LYS A 552 31.06 -3.17 2.41
CA LYS A 552 31.62 -2.78 3.70
C LYS A 552 32.15 -1.35 3.59
N VAL A 553 31.53 -0.41 4.30
CA VAL A 553 31.94 1.00 4.29
C VAL A 553 32.90 1.28 5.45
N ILE A 554 33.98 2.03 5.17
CA ILE A 554 34.94 2.50 6.16
C ILE A 554 34.93 4.02 6.11
N ASP A 555 34.37 4.64 7.14
CA ASP A 555 34.39 6.08 7.35
C ASP A 555 35.51 6.47 8.32
N ASN A 556 35.92 7.75 8.32
CA ASN A 556 36.98 8.26 9.16
C ASN A 556 36.82 9.77 9.45
N LEU A 557 37.62 10.28 10.37
CA LEU A 557 37.55 11.68 10.83
C LEU A 557 38.19 12.68 9.85
N GLY A 558 39.01 12.19 8.91
CA GLY A 558 39.70 13.01 7.92
C GLY A 558 41.22 12.89 7.97
N PHE A 559 41.83 13.17 6.83
CA PHE A 559 43.28 13.11 6.65
C PHE A 559 43.85 14.51 6.44
N PRO A 560 45.08 14.80 6.94
CA PRO A 560 45.75 16.08 6.71
C PRO A 560 46.26 16.19 5.28
N THR A 561 46.65 15.06 4.65
CA THR A 561 47.17 15.01 3.28
C THR A 561 46.52 13.91 2.45
N VAL A 562 46.61 14.02 1.13
CA VAL A 562 46.14 13.03 0.18
C VAL A 562 46.90 11.71 0.34
N GLU A 563 48.20 11.78 0.53
CA GLU A 563 49.10 10.62 0.64
C GLU A 563 48.74 9.75 1.84
N GLU A 564 48.53 10.36 3.01
CA GLU A 564 48.09 9.64 4.22
C GLU A 564 46.72 8.97 4.03
N GLY A 565 45.79 9.65 3.34
CA GLY A 565 44.49 9.12 3.02
C GLY A 565 44.56 7.91 2.07
N VAL A 566 45.39 7.99 1.03
CA VAL A 566 45.59 6.89 0.07
C VAL A 566 46.30 5.71 0.73
N GLU A 567 47.34 5.95 1.55
CA GLU A 567 48.02 4.89 2.30
C GLU A 567 47.05 4.14 3.22
N ALA A 568 46.18 4.87 3.93
CA ALA A 568 45.17 4.29 4.79
C ALA A 568 44.17 3.45 4.01
N ALA A 569 43.72 3.91 2.83
CA ALA A 569 42.82 3.18 1.96
C ALA A 569 43.46 1.87 1.44
N VAL A 570 44.70 1.90 0.99
CA VAL A 570 45.44 0.73 0.54
C VAL A 570 45.67 -0.26 1.69
N LYS A 571 46.01 0.23 2.87
CA LYS A 571 46.19 -0.60 4.08
C LYS A 571 44.87 -1.27 4.50
N ALA A 572 43.72 -0.60 4.29
CA ALA A 572 42.40 -1.16 4.53
C ALA A 572 41.98 -2.20 3.47
N GLY A 573 42.74 -2.35 2.38
CA GLY A 573 42.41 -3.23 1.26
C GLY A 573 41.14 -2.77 0.52
N ALA A 574 40.99 -1.44 0.34
CA ALA A 574 39.81 -0.84 -0.27
C ALA A 574 39.70 -1.17 -1.76
N ASP A 575 38.57 -1.73 -2.17
CA ASP A 575 38.26 -1.97 -3.58
C ASP A 575 37.69 -0.70 -4.25
N ILE A 576 37.10 0.19 -3.45
CA ILE A 576 36.51 1.48 -3.86
C ILE A 576 37.05 2.57 -2.92
N VAL A 577 37.58 3.66 -3.46
CA VAL A 577 37.99 4.83 -2.70
C VAL A 577 37.16 6.04 -3.13
N VAL A 578 36.47 6.66 -2.19
CA VAL A 578 35.62 7.82 -2.43
C VAL A 578 36.27 9.07 -1.84
N LEU A 579 36.63 10.00 -2.69
CA LEU A 579 37.14 11.31 -2.25
C LEU A 579 35.95 12.17 -1.78
N CYS A 580 35.99 12.57 -0.52
CA CYS A 580 34.97 13.38 0.14
C CYS A 580 35.57 14.73 0.58
N SER A 581 35.20 15.81 -0.10
CA SER A 581 35.60 17.18 0.18
C SER A 581 34.51 18.17 -0.25
N SER A 582 34.81 19.49 -0.24
CA SER A 582 33.91 20.48 -0.85
C SER A 582 34.05 20.52 -2.37
N ASP A 583 33.03 21.05 -3.08
CA ASP A 583 33.07 21.12 -4.54
C ASP A 583 34.24 21.99 -5.06
N ASP A 584 34.62 23.03 -4.31
CA ASP A 584 35.75 23.93 -4.67
C ASP A 584 37.12 23.26 -4.47
N GLU A 585 37.26 22.38 -3.47
CA GLU A 585 38.49 21.70 -3.12
C GLU A 585 38.85 20.52 -4.03
N TYR A 586 37.88 20.00 -4.82
CA TYR A 586 38.15 18.89 -5.74
C TYR A 586 39.10 19.26 -6.87
N ALA A 587 39.25 20.54 -7.22
CA ALA A 587 40.23 20.99 -8.17
C ALA A 587 41.66 20.79 -7.64
N GLU A 588 41.86 20.91 -6.32
CA GLU A 588 43.15 20.72 -5.64
C GLU A 588 43.45 19.24 -5.36
N TYR A 589 42.49 18.53 -4.78
CA TYR A 589 42.70 17.16 -4.27
C TYR A 589 42.38 16.06 -5.27
N GLY A 590 41.52 16.29 -6.27
CA GLY A 590 40.99 15.25 -7.15
C GLY A 590 42.03 14.49 -7.94
N ILE A 591 42.81 15.21 -8.75
CA ILE A 591 43.85 14.61 -9.60
C ILE A 591 45.01 14.03 -8.78
N PRO A 592 45.56 14.72 -7.75
CA PRO A 592 46.59 14.13 -6.88
C PRO A 592 46.15 12.82 -6.22
N ALA A 593 44.94 12.77 -5.65
CA ALA A 593 44.39 11.58 -5.01
C ALA A 593 44.20 10.40 -5.99
N PHE A 594 43.68 10.70 -7.19
CA PHE A 594 43.53 9.70 -8.25
C PHE A 594 44.86 9.11 -8.67
N ASN A 595 45.88 9.96 -8.95
CA ASN A 595 47.21 9.53 -9.37
C ASN A 595 47.91 8.72 -8.28
N ALA A 596 47.86 9.19 -7.03
CA ALA A 596 48.46 8.50 -5.89
C ALA A 596 47.82 7.11 -5.69
N LEU A 597 46.48 7.03 -5.76
CA LEU A 597 45.76 5.76 -5.65
C LEU A 597 46.12 4.81 -6.80
N LYS A 598 46.13 5.28 -8.04
CA LYS A 598 46.47 4.45 -9.20
C LYS A 598 47.89 3.98 -9.24
N ALA A 599 48.82 4.75 -8.65
CA ALA A 599 50.20 4.31 -8.47
C ALA A 599 50.33 3.21 -7.40
N ALA A 600 49.55 3.29 -6.32
CA ALA A 600 49.60 2.34 -5.20
C ALA A 600 48.71 1.08 -5.44
N ASP A 601 47.53 1.25 -5.98
CA ASP A 601 46.60 0.18 -6.37
C ASP A 601 45.84 0.52 -7.68
N PRO A 602 46.34 0.05 -8.83
CA PRO A 602 45.73 0.30 -10.13
C PRO A 602 44.31 -0.27 -10.27
N LYS A 603 43.94 -1.28 -9.48
CA LYS A 603 42.63 -1.96 -9.56
C LYS A 603 41.53 -1.23 -8.78
N ALA A 604 41.91 -0.49 -7.72
CA ALA A 604 40.94 0.22 -6.91
C ALA A 604 40.12 1.23 -7.74
N ILE A 605 38.81 1.24 -7.55
CA ILE A 605 37.90 2.18 -8.22
C ILE A 605 37.91 3.50 -7.48
N PHE A 606 38.22 4.60 -8.19
CA PHE A 606 38.16 5.94 -7.62
C PHE A 606 36.86 6.64 -7.94
N ILE A 607 36.26 7.29 -6.93
CA ILE A 607 34.97 7.99 -7.02
C ILE A 607 35.09 9.37 -6.39
N ILE A 608 34.52 10.39 -6.98
CA ILE A 608 34.34 11.73 -6.38
C ILE A 608 32.92 11.88 -5.86
N ALA A 609 32.76 12.27 -4.59
CA ALA A 609 31.47 12.51 -3.93
C ALA A 609 30.99 13.94 -4.19
N GLY A 610 30.48 14.23 -5.37
CA GLY A 610 30.04 15.56 -5.77
C GLY A 610 29.83 15.71 -7.27
N ALA A 611 29.48 16.94 -7.67
CA ALA A 611 29.42 17.36 -9.06
C ALA A 611 30.09 18.74 -9.19
N PRO A 612 31.42 18.80 -8.97
CA PRO A 612 32.16 20.07 -8.95
C PRO A 612 32.19 20.72 -10.33
N ALA A 613 32.42 22.05 -10.35
CA ALA A 613 32.56 22.81 -11.60
C ALA A 613 33.75 22.34 -12.47
N CYS A 614 34.81 21.80 -11.85
CA CYS A 614 35.99 21.23 -12.53
C CYS A 614 35.79 19.79 -13.03
N SER A 615 34.53 19.27 -13.10
CA SER A 615 34.27 17.89 -13.49
C SER A 615 34.85 17.49 -14.84
N GLU A 616 34.89 18.41 -15.83
CA GLU A 616 35.48 18.13 -17.15
C GLU A 616 36.99 17.94 -17.10
N ASP A 617 37.72 18.74 -16.29
CA ASP A 617 39.17 18.59 -16.09
C ASP A 617 39.49 17.27 -15.38
N LEU A 618 38.66 16.90 -14.41
CA LEU A 618 38.77 15.63 -13.69
C LEU A 618 38.55 14.44 -14.62
N LYS A 619 37.56 14.50 -15.51
CA LYS A 619 37.32 13.48 -16.54
C LYS A 619 38.48 13.39 -17.54
N ALA A 620 39.01 14.52 -17.96
CA ALA A 620 40.19 14.56 -18.86
C ALA A 620 41.42 13.89 -18.22
N ALA A 621 41.55 13.93 -16.88
CA ALA A 621 42.56 13.22 -16.13
C ALA A 621 42.27 11.71 -15.92
N GLY A 622 41.13 11.19 -16.39
CA GLY A 622 40.77 9.78 -16.30
C GLY A 622 39.84 9.42 -15.12
N ILE A 623 39.29 10.40 -14.41
CA ILE A 623 38.35 10.18 -13.30
C ILE A 623 36.94 10.07 -13.88
N GLU A 624 36.39 8.86 -13.91
CA GLU A 624 35.10 8.56 -14.57
C GLU A 624 33.88 8.52 -13.63
N ASN A 625 34.09 8.25 -12.33
CA ASN A 625 33.01 7.95 -11.43
C ASN A 625 32.69 9.13 -10.50
N PHE A 626 31.47 9.59 -10.53
CA PHE A 626 30.95 10.67 -9.68
C PHE A 626 29.66 10.23 -9.03
N ILE A 627 29.48 10.42 -7.72
CA ILE A 627 28.24 10.16 -7.01
C ILE A 627 27.71 11.43 -6.37
N HIS A 628 26.44 11.74 -6.65
CA HIS A 628 25.75 12.91 -6.12
C HIS A 628 24.22 12.69 -6.14
N VAL A 629 23.44 13.61 -5.58
CA VAL A 629 21.97 13.48 -5.40
C VAL A 629 21.17 13.28 -6.70
N ARG A 630 21.73 13.59 -7.86
CA ARG A 630 21.04 13.44 -9.17
C ARG A 630 21.40 12.15 -9.89
N VAL A 631 22.29 11.34 -9.35
CA VAL A 631 22.75 10.08 -9.97
C VAL A 631 21.71 8.98 -9.70
N ASP A 632 21.51 8.13 -10.70
CA ASP A 632 20.74 6.89 -10.53
C ASP A 632 21.56 5.89 -9.70
N GLN A 633 21.19 5.76 -8.41
CA GLN A 633 21.93 4.96 -7.44
C GLN A 633 21.98 3.49 -7.86
N LEU A 634 20.84 2.91 -8.22
CA LEU A 634 20.75 1.49 -8.57
C LEU A 634 21.61 1.17 -9.78
N LYS A 635 21.52 2.00 -10.83
CA LYS A 635 22.32 1.85 -12.04
C LYS A 635 23.81 1.93 -11.74
N THR A 636 24.23 2.96 -11.00
CA THR A 636 25.64 3.15 -10.62
C THR A 636 26.17 1.98 -9.80
N LEU A 637 25.39 1.48 -8.84
CA LEU A 637 25.81 0.34 -8.03
C LEU A 637 25.92 -0.95 -8.85
N LYS A 638 25.01 -1.19 -9.82
CA LYS A 638 25.12 -2.30 -10.77
C LYS A 638 26.40 -2.20 -11.63
N GLU A 639 26.73 -1.00 -12.10
CA GLU A 639 27.98 -0.75 -12.86
C GLU A 639 29.23 -0.97 -12.00
N LEU A 640 29.19 -0.57 -10.73
CA LEU A 640 30.29 -0.83 -9.78
C LEU A 640 30.47 -2.33 -9.53
N ASN A 641 29.40 -3.09 -9.33
CA ASN A 641 29.47 -4.55 -9.21
C ASN A 641 30.12 -5.19 -10.44
N GLN A 642 29.74 -4.78 -11.65
CA GLN A 642 30.37 -5.26 -12.89
C GLN A 642 31.87 -4.93 -12.95
N LYS A 643 32.29 -3.73 -12.56
CA LYS A 643 33.71 -3.35 -12.49
C LYS A 643 34.49 -4.16 -11.46
N LEU A 644 33.83 -4.63 -10.39
CA LEU A 644 34.39 -5.49 -9.34
C LEU A 644 34.37 -6.97 -9.70
N GLY A 645 33.76 -7.35 -10.81
CA GLY A 645 33.63 -8.75 -11.24
C GLY A 645 32.55 -9.53 -10.49
N ILE A 646 31.52 -8.85 -10.02
CA ILE A 646 30.36 -9.39 -9.27
C ILE A 646 29.11 -9.41 -10.16
#